data_63c752a4ca6a4cdd82407bfb54db11dd
#
_entry.id   63c752a4ca6a4cdd82407bfb54db11dd
#
_cell.length_a   1.000
_cell.length_b   1.000
_cell.length_c   1.000
_cell.angle_alpha   90.00
_cell.angle_beta   90.00
_cell.angle_gamma   90.00
#
_symmetry.space_group_name_H-M   'P 1'
#
loop_
_entity.id
_entity.type
_entity.pdbx_description
1 polymer ?
#
loop_
_entity_poly.entity_id
_entity_poly.type
_entity_poly.pdbx_seq_one_letter_code
_entity_poly.pdbx_strand_id
1 'polypeptide(L)'
;HFWFGYYENAFNLIQRVYAALDRPPGAPLQTWRDAFKPHSLFILMQFYKAQWAEWHLSPPAMPGVPGDGSVPPFWDAVDRILEALHIHTTQFLPDDMHDQLHEHHGLKGWVMWAAEKLGVELIKGAEAIDFRAAREAVQRVAAAPHDGSARDLLRDAVEALAHFVERVGAAIGARIETMIANDVEGIPVLRRILSLLELGYYMFKGIVVDDVARKGFDQLDHLDLREWLASHGAGAVALDSDTLRVAYESIFAFSQGSYELPNLAAGTGLRGLLRLSATYKEAFAWKMQAGMGDTIFGPFYEVLSKRGVSFQFFSVLRDIVPSADGRQIDQLVIGTQATIKDGKPYQPLYDVKGLPCWPNQPLYDQLVQGEEISKLYPGLESYWCPWKDVATTTLNREADFDIVVLGTSLAPIGVFGGKLLDQKPPLKAMVGGIESIGTQAFQIWTELDDQSLRHAHDGKELIEQGVMPIYGGFAQPHNTVADMSHLIEHENWPVANQPGSIYYFCGPLALPKETPPPSSILTPLFQDAAANVRACEWMRSNLQFLLPGSMFTGYPQSFPDTLNFNVLYDTEQGMERVAPASGLFDKQYWRANIDPSERYVLSCKLTTQYRLHSGETGYDNLVFAGDWTRTGLNYGCVEAAVMSGMEASRAICGAPKIIFGENYPLP
;
A
#
# COMPACT_ATOMS: atom_id res chain seq x y z
N HIS A 1 -3.40 4.15 5.81
CA HIS A 1 -2.88 5.37 6.49
C HIS A 1 -1.49 5.17 7.08
N PHE A 2 -0.57 4.60 6.30
CA PHE A 2 0.84 4.51 6.64
C PHE A 2 1.70 4.65 5.40
N TRP A 3 2.94 5.08 5.59
CA TRP A 3 3.99 5.09 4.57
C TRP A 3 5.02 4.02 4.90
N PHE A 4 5.62 3.43 3.88
CA PHE A 4 6.75 2.55 4.10
C PHE A 4 8.05 3.33 4.31
N GLY A 5 8.93 2.83 5.16
CA GLY A 5 10.19 3.50 5.53
C GLY A 5 11.18 3.66 4.37
N TYR A 6 10.92 3.08 3.21
CA TYR A 6 11.72 3.28 1.99
C TYR A 6 11.21 4.42 1.08
N TYR A 7 10.16 5.17 1.47
CA TYR A 7 9.61 6.30 0.72
C TYR A 7 10.52 7.53 0.84
N GLU A 8 11.66 7.48 0.18
CA GLU A 8 12.74 8.45 0.37
C GLU A 8 12.36 9.86 -0.09
N ASN A 9 11.78 9.97 -1.29
CA ASN A 9 11.38 11.26 -1.84
C ASN A 9 10.17 11.83 -1.12
N ALA A 10 9.19 10.99 -0.77
CA ALA A 10 8.00 11.40 -0.06
C ALA A 10 8.33 11.93 1.35
N PHE A 11 9.18 11.21 2.11
CA PHE A 11 9.62 11.70 3.42
C PHE A 11 10.48 12.96 3.32
N ASN A 12 11.38 13.07 2.36
CA ASN A 12 12.14 14.28 2.13
C ASN A 12 11.22 15.48 1.88
N LEU A 13 10.19 15.29 1.05
CA LEU A 13 9.24 16.34 0.72
C LEU A 13 8.39 16.74 1.93
N ILE A 14 7.83 15.76 2.67
CA ILE A 14 6.95 16.06 3.82
C ILE A 14 7.72 16.73 4.97
N GLN A 15 8.98 16.35 5.20
CA GLN A 15 9.85 17.04 6.17
C GLN A 15 10.01 18.52 5.85
N ARG A 16 10.22 18.84 4.58
CA ARG A 16 10.33 20.23 4.09
C ARG A 16 9.00 20.99 4.23
N VAL A 17 7.88 20.31 4.03
CA VAL A 17 6.55 20.90 4.22
C VAL A 17 6.33 21.26 5.69
N TYR A 18 6.57 20.34 6.62
CA TYR A 18 6.41 20.58 8.06
C TYR A 18 7.37 21.65 8.57
N ALA A 19 8.61 21.69 8.08
CA ALA A 19 9.54 22.76 8.39
C ALA A 19 9.05 24.14 7.90
N ALA A 20 8.37 24.18 6.74
CA ALA A 20 7.85 25.44 6.18
C ALA A 20 6.51 25.88 6.81
N LEU A 21 5.78 24.99 7.47
CA LEU A 21 4.58 25.34 8.24
C LEU A 21 4.91 26.23 9.42
N ASP A 22 6.04 25.99 10.08
CA ASP A 22 6.51 26.75 11.25
C ASP A 22 5.44 26.84 12.35
N ARG A 23 4.84 25.69 12.69
CA ARG A 23 3.80 25.62 13.73
C ARG A 23 4.39 25.96 15.10
N PRO A 24 3.64 26.68 15.96
CA PRO A 24 4.14 27.07 17.28
C PRO A 24 4.37 25.85 18.17
N PRO A 25 5.29 25.94 19.16
CA PRO A 25 5.52 24.86 20.11
C PRO A 25 4.24 24.43 20.82
N GLY A 26 3.99 23.12 20.87
CA GLY A 26 2.79 22.52 21.46
C GLY A 26 1.57 22.47 20.54
N ALA A 27 1.66 22.93 19.31
CA ALA A 27 0.59 22.71 18.33
C ALA A 27 0.45 21.22 17.96
N PRO A 28 -0.76 20.73 17.70
CA PRO A 28 -0.96 19.37 17.22
C PRO A 28 -0.18 19.13 15.92
N LEU A 29 0.43 17.95 15.80
CA LEU A 29 1.26 17.58 14.65
C LEU A 29 2.26 18.69 14.28
N GLN A 30 3.00 19.21 15.28
CA GLN A 30 3.93 20.32 15.09
C GLN A 30 5.03 20.00 14.08
N THR A 31 5.54 18.77 14.12
CA THR A 31 6.63 18.29 13.26
C THR A 31 6.18 17.09 12.43
N TRP A 32 6.93 16.75 11.39
CA TRP A 32 6.67 15.52 10.63
C TRP A 32 6.75 14.26 11.50
N ARG A 33 7.58 14.27 12.57
CA ARG A 33 7.67 13.14 13.52
C ARG A 33 6.48 13.05 14.47
N ASP A 34 5.73 14.12 14.63
CA ASP A 34 4.44 14.10 15.34
C ASP A 34 3.33 13.58 14.42
N ALA A 35 3.42 13.89 13.13
CA ALA A 35 2.47 13.46 12.12
C ALA A 35 2.67 11.99 11.69
N PHE A 36 3.89 11.46 11.81
CA PHE A 36 4.24 10.09 11.43
C PHE A 36 5.02 9.42 12.55
N LYS A 37 4.53 8.30 13.04
CA LYS A 37 5.20 7.50 14.08
C LYS A 37 5.72 6.19 13.49
N PRO A 38 6.93 5.74 13.88
CA PRO A 38 7.50 4.49 13.43
C PRO A 38 6.62 3.30 13.82
N HIS A 39 6.49 2.33 12.93
CA HIS A 39 5.71 1.13 13.14
C HIS A 39 6.35 -0.07 12.44
N SER A 40 6.48 -1.19 13.13
CA SER A 40 7.13 -2.39 12.57
C SER A 40 6.34 -3.68 12.80
N LEU A 41 5.19 -3.65 13.50
CA LEU A 41 4.41 -4.84 13.73
C LEU A 41 3.42 -5.08 12.57
N PHE A 42 3.67 -6.15 11.83
CA PHE A 42 2.78 -6.69 10.82
C PHE A 42 2.39 -8.11 11.19
N ILE A 43 1.13 -8.44 10.99
CA ILE A 43 0.63 -9.80 11.20
C ILE A 43 0.17 -10.35 9.85
N LEU A 44 0.85 -11.38 9.38
CA LEU A 44 0.41 -12.10 8.20
C LEU A 44 -0.50 -13.25 8.62
N MET A 45 -1.68 -13.30 8.02
CA MET A 45 -2.68 -14.32 8.32
C MET A 45 -2.51 -15.51 7.39
N GLN A 46 -2.46 -16.70 7.96
CA GLN A 46 -2.33 -17.95 7.24
C GLN A 46 -3.53 -18.85 7.52
N PHE A 47 -4.18 -19.32 6.47
CA PHE A 47 -5.30 -20.27 6.63
C PHE A 47 -4.83 -21.71 6.49
N TYR A 48 -5.01 -22.51 7.55
CA TYR A 48 -4.63 -23.92 7.56
C TYR A 48 -5.63 -24.76 8.35
N LYS A 49 -6.08 -25.89 7.78
CA LYS A 49 -7.07 -26.81 8.41
C LYS A 49 -8.33 -26.08 8.95
N ALA A 50 -8.88 -25.17 8.15
CA ALA A 50 -10.07 -24.38 8.49
C ALA A 50 -9.88 -23.41 9.69
N GLN A 51 -8.65 -23.09 10.05
CA GLN A 51 -8.29 -22.13 11.08
C GLN A 51 -7.34 -21.05 10.55
N TRP A 52 -7.43 -19.85 11.10
CA TRP A 52 -6.46 -18.78 10.87
C TRP A 52 -5.34 -18.86 11.91
N ALA A 53 -4.11 -18.78 11.44
CA ALA A 53 -2.92 -18.67 12.25
C ALA A 53 -2.23 -17.33 12.01
N GLU A 54 -1.85 -16.65 13.06
CA GLU A 54 -1.11 -15.39 12.99
C GLU A 54 0.38 -15.64 12.79
N TRP A 55 1.00 -14.79 12.01
CA TRP A 55 2.43 -14.73 11.86
C TRP A 55 2.90 -13.30 12.12
N HIS A 56 3.45 -13.09 13.31
CA HIS A 56 3.94 -11.80 13.76
C HIS A 56 5.28 -11.48 13.09
N LEU A 57 5.32 -10.40 12.34
CA LEU A 57 6.52 -9.88 11.70
C LEU A 57 6.89 -8.55 12.35
N SER A 58 8.09 -8.48 12.93
CA SER A 58 8.66 -7.26 13.46
C SER A 58 10.01 -7.01 12.82
N PRO A 59 10.07 -6.49 11.57
CA PRO A 59 11.33 -6.17 10.93
C PRO A 59 12.19 -5.25 11.81
N PRO A 60 13.50 -5.52 11.93
CA PRO A 60 14.38 -4.75 12.78
C PRO A 60 14.50 -3.29 12.31
N ALA A 61 14.80 -2.39 13.23
CA ALA A 61 15.12 -1.02 12.85
C ALA A 61 16.39 -0.97 11.99
N MET A 62 16.31 -0.25 10.86
CA MET A 62 17.43 -0.10 9.94
C MET A 62 18.10 1.27 10.10
N PRO A 63 19.40 1.39 9.80
CA PRO A 63 20.11 2.66 9.91
C PRO A 63 19.53 3.75 9.00
N GLY A 64 19.66 5.01 9.41
CA GLY A 64 19.21 6.20 8.66
C GLY A 64 17.84 6.69 9.08
N VAL A 65 17.43 7.81 8.52
CA VAL A 65 16.11 8.43 8.68
C VAL A 65 15.46 8.48 7.31
N PRO A 66 14.19 8.05 7.14
CA PRO A 66 13.55 8.12 5.82
C PRO A 66 13.53 9.60 5.36
N GLY A 67 13.92 9.84 4.10
CA GLY A 67 14.05 11.18 3.55
C GLY A 67 15.42 11.84 3.75
N ASP A 68 16.44 11.12 4.23
CA ASP A 68 17.81 11.65 4.40
C ASP A 68 18.59 11.80 3.08
N GLY A 69 18.02 11.34 1.96
CA GLY A 69 18.62 11.50 0.64
C GLY A 69 19.55 10.35 0.24
N SER A 70 19.42 9.19 0.83
CA SER A 70 20.23 8.03 0.47
C SER A 70 19.38 6.80 0.14
N VAL A 71 19.81 6.02 -0.87
CA VAL A 71 19.25 4.69 -1.16
C VAL A 71 20.43 3.72 -1.16
N PRO A 72 20.38 2.62 -0.41
CA PRO A 72 21.46 1.64 -0.40
C PRO A 72 21.78 1.12 -1.79
N PRO A 73 23.06 0.87 -2.12
CA PRO A 73 23.43 0.20 -3.35
C PRO A 73 22.72 -1.15 -3.52
N PHE A 74 22.50 -1.56 -4.76
CA PHE A 74 21.73 -2.77 -5.09
C PHE A 74 22.22 -4.03 -4.37
N TRP A 75 23.54 -4.28 -4.42
CA TRP A 75 24.10 -5.49 -3.80
C TRP A 75 24.10 -5.43 -2.27
N ASP A 76 24.21 -4.24 -1.69
CA ASP A 76 24.04 -4.07 -0.24
C ASP A 76 22.61 -4.39 0.19
N ALA A 77 21.63 -4.02 -0.64
CA ALA A 77 20.24 -4.40 -0.41
C ALA A 77 20.02 -5.91 -0.52
N VAL A 78 20.65 -6.58 -1.48
CA VAL A 78 20.62 -8.05 -1.61
C VAL A 78 21.29 -8.73 -0.40
N ASP A 79 22.45 -8.23 0.08
CA ASP A 79 23.10 -8.77 1.29
C ASP A 79 22.21 -8.65 2.53
N ARG A 80 21.52 -7.51 2.70
CA ARG A 80 20.54 -7.31 3.80
C ARG A 80 19.38 -8.29 3.75
N ILE A 81 18.88 -8.63 2.57
CA ILE A 81 17.84 -9.66 2.43
C ILE A 81 18.37 -11.04 2.86
N LEU A 82 19.55 -11.41 2.42
CA LEU A 82 20.16 -12.66 2.83
C LEU A 82 20.40 -12.71 4.34
N GLU A 83 20.81 -11.59 4.96
CA GLU A 83 20.93 -11.47 6.41
C GLU A 83 19.58 -11.58 7.12
N ALA A 84 18.56 -10.88 6.61
CA ALA A 84 17.21 -10.94 7.17
C ALA A 84 16.61 -12.35 7.07
N LEU A 85 16.78 -13.05 5.94
CA LEU A 85 16.38 -14.45 5.80
C LEU A 85 17.06 -15.34 6.85
N HIS A 86 18.34 -15.09 7.10
CA HIS A 86 19.08 -15.81 8.11
C HIS A 86 18.56 -15.54 9.54
N ILE A 87 18.29 -14.28 9.89
CA ILE A 87 17.77 -13.87 11.20
C ILE A 87 16.32 -14.33 11.37
N HIS A 88 15.47 -14.13 10.36
CA HIS A 88 14.04 -14.45 10.44
C HIS A 88 13.76 -15.95 10.53
N THR A 89 14.59 -16.81 9.97
CA THR A 89 14.49 -18.25 10.23
C THR A 89 14.67 -18.60 11.71
N THR A 90 15.29 -17.70 12.49
CA THR A 90 15.50 -17.87 13.93
C THR A 90 14.38 -17.28 14.81
N GLN A 91 13.64 -16.27 14.33
CA GLN A 91 12.60 -15.57 15.12
C GLN A 91 11.21 -16.24 15.08
N PHE A 92 10.97 -17.18 14.17
CA PHE A 92 9.64 -17.78 13.95
C PHE A 92 9.38 -19.04 14.75
N LEU A 93 10.03 -19.20 15.87
CA LEU A 93 9.80 -20.31 16.78
C LEU A 93 8.72 -19.92 17.80
N PRO A 94 7.86 -20.87 18.22
CA PRO A 94 6.89 -20.64 19.27
C PRO A 94 7.54 -20.11 20.56
N ASP A 95 6.78 -19.34 21.38
CA ASP A 95 7.32 -18.66 22.58
C ASP A 95 7.92 -19.62 23.62
N ASP A 96 7.39 -20.84 23.73
CA ASP A 96 7.97 -21.92 24.54
C ASP A 96 9.36 -22.37 24.05
N MET A 97 9.66 -22.05 22.81
CA MET A 97 10.97 -22.25 22.21
C MET A 97 11.91 -21.06 22.39
N HIS A 98 11.39 -19.85 22.58
CA HIS A 98 12.20 -18.65 22.85
C HIS A 98 12.90 -18.75 24.22
N ASP A 99 12.22 -19.19 25.25
CA ASP A 99 12.81 -19.34 26.60
C ASP A 99 13.93 -20.37 26.62
N GLN A 100 13.83 -21.44 25.83
CA GLN A 100 14.89 -22.44 25.68
C GLN A 100 16.07 -21.96 24.83
N LEU A 101 15.87 -20.95 23.96
CA LEU A 101 16.92 -20.31 23.15
C LEU A 101 17.86 -19.43 23.96
N HIS A 102 17.35 -18.76 24.99
CA HIS A 102 18.17 -17.92 25.88
C HIS A 102 19.20 -18.73 26.68
N GLU A 103 18.98 -20.03 26.89
CA GLU A 103 19.94 -20.91 27.52
C GLU A 103 21.07 -21.38 26.59
N HIS A 104 20.90 -21.27 25.26
CA HIS A 104 21.87 -21.72 24.26
C HIS A 104 22.47 -20.54 23.49
N HIS A 105 23.60 -20.04 23.93
CA HIS A 105 24.29 -18.89 23.34
C HIS A 105 24.56 -19.01 21.82
N GLY A 106 23.82 -18.27 21.01
CA GLY A 106 24.10 -18.01 19.61
C GLY A 106 23.50 -19.01 18.60
N LEU A 107 23.62 -18.66 17.31
CA LEU A 107 23.12 -19.41 16.14
C LEU A 107 23.41 -20.91 16.19
N LYS A 108 24.59 -21.28 16.69
CA LYS A 108 25.04 -22.67 16.77
C LYS A 108 24.22 -23.49 17.76
N GLY A 109 23.79 -22.89 18.88
CA GLY A 109 22.92 -23.53 19.87
C GLY A 109 21.50 -23.73 19.33
N TRP A 110 20.96 -22.73 18.66
CA TRP A 110 19.66 -22.83 18.02
C TRP A 110 19.58 -23.90 16.94
N VAL A 111 20.55 -23.89 16.04
CA VAL A 111 20.70 -24.89 14.97
C VAL A 111 20.74 -26.31 15.53
N MET A 112 21.50 -26.54 16.59
CA MET A 112 21.58 -27.84 17.25
C MET A 112 20.28 -28.23 17.94
N TRP A 113 19.60 -27.28 18.58
CA TRP A 113 18.32 -27.49 19.23
C TRP A 113 17.20 -27.77 18.20
N ALA A 114 17.11 -27.00 17.11
CA ALA A 114 16.16 -27.24 16.02
C ALA A 114 16.40 -28.61 15.37
N ALA A 115 17.65 -29.01 15.22
CA ALA A 115 18.02 -30.35 14.75
C ALA A 115 17.54 -31.45 15.68
N GLU A 116 17.71 -31.27 16.98
CA GLU A 116 17.30 -32.23 18.00
C GLU A 116 15.76 -32.35 18.08
N LYS A 117 15.05 -31.21 18.12
CA LYS A 117 13.59 -31.19 18.26
C LYS A 117 12.85 -31.58 16.98
N LEU A 118 13.39 -31.18 15.82
CA LEU A 118 12.83 -31.52 14.51
C LEU A 118 13.27 -32.91 14.02
N GLY A 119 14.17 -33.60 14.75
CA GLY A 119 14.73 -34.90 14.34
C GLY A 119 15.58 -34.82 13.09
N VAL A 120 16.16 -33.64 12.82
CA VAL A 120 16.94 -33.37 11.62
C VAL A 120 18.44 -33.31 12.04
N GLU A 121 19.17 -34.37 11.77
CA GLU A 121 20.64 -34.41 12.00
C GLU A 121 21.43 -33.42 11.09
N LEU A 122 20.72 -32.69 10.28
CA LEU A 122 21.19 -31.94 9.12
C LEU A 122 21.90 -30.61 9.41
N ILE A 123 21.86 -30.11 10.63
CA ILE A 123 22.25 -28.73 10.90
C ILE A 123 23.58 -28.66 11.68
N LYS A 124 24.49 -29.58 11.42
CA LYS A 124 25.84 -29.56 11.99
C LYS A 124 26.84 -28.88 11.03
N GLY A 125 26.95 -27.58 11.11
CA GLY A 125 28.17 -26.85 10.70
C GLY A 125 28.36 -26.53 9.21
N ALA A 126 27.80 -27.27 8.27
CA ALA A 126 27.96 -26.99 6.83
C ALA A 126 27.10 -25.82 6.33
N GLU A 127 26.00 -25.57 6.96
CA GLU A 127 24.88 -24.75 6.47
C GLU A 127 25.03 -23.26 6.78
N ALA A 128 25.66 -22.92 7.92
CA ALA A 128 26.11 -21.56 8.18
C ALA A 128 27.22 -21.13 7.18
N ILE A 129 27.88 -22.10 6.55
CA ILE A 129 28.94 -21.86 5.55
C ILE A 129 28.32 -21.43 4.22
N ASP A 130 27.21 -22.04 3.78
CA ASP A 130 26.61 -21.75 2.48
C ASP A 130 25.96 -20.36 2.42
N PHE A 131 25.24 -19.93 3.48
CA PHE A 131 24.75 -18.55 3.59
C PHE A 131 25.89 -17.52 3.74
N ARG A 132 26.93 -17.85 4.49
CA ARG A 132 28.11 -16.99 4.61
C ARG A 132 28.83 -16.85 3.29
N ALA A 133 29.01 -17.94 2.54
CA ALA A 133 29.63 -17.92 1.22
C ALA A 133 28.81 -17.06 0.23
N ALA A 134 27.48 -17.17 0.25
CA ALA A 134 26.62 -16.34 -0.56
C ALA A 134 26.73 -14.84 -0.22
N ARG A 135 26.72 -14.49 1.06
CA ARG A 135 26.93 -13.11 1.51
C ARG A 135 28.31 -12.58 1.15
N GLU A 136 29.39 -13.36 1.36
CA GLU A 136 30.74 -13.00 0.96
C GLU A 136 30.85 -12.76 -0.55
N ALA A 137 30.18 -13.57 -1.37
CA ALA A 137 30.14 -13.38 -2.82
C ALA A 137 29.43 -12.08 -3.20
N VAL A 138 28.26 -11.80 -2.60
CA VAL A 138 27.51 -10.56 -2.81
C VAL A 138 28.32 -9.33 -2.39
N GLN A 139 28.99 -9.37 -1.23
CA GLN A 139 29.83 -8.28 -0.75
C GLN A 139 31.04 -8.02 -1.65
N ARG A 140 31.65 -9.08 -2.23
CA ARG A 140 32.74 -8.93 -3.21
C ARG A 140 32.25 -8.29 -4.51
N VAL A 141 31.07 -8.66 -4.97
CA VAL A 141 30.46 -8.02 -6.16
C VAL A 141 30.09 -6.57 -5.87
N ALA A 142 29.57 -6.27 -4.67
CA ALA A 142 29.31 -4.89 -4.25
C ALA A 142 30.58 -4.04 -4.28
N ALA A 143 31.72 -4.61 -3.86
CA ALA A 143 33.03 -3.92 -3.85
C ALA A 143 33.66 -3.76 -5.24
N ALA A 144 33.35 -4.68 -6.19
CA ALA A 144 33.96 -4.71 -7.53
C ALA A 144 32.97 -5.17 -8.60
N PRO A 145 31.92 -4.39 -8.92
CA PRO A 145 30.79 -4.84 -9.77
C PRO A 145 31.16 -5.12 -11.24
N HIS A 146 32.34 -4.70 -11.69
CA HIS A 146 32.81 -4.91 -13.07
C HIS A 146 33.80 -6.06 -13.20
N ASP A 147 34.16 -6.73 -12.12
CA ASP A 147 35.07 -7.87 -12.14
C ASP A 147 34.36 -9.15 -12.61
N GLY A 148 34.86 -9.78 -13.67
CA GLY A 148 34.33 -11.04 -14.18
C GLY A 148 34.42 -12.18 -13.15
N SER A 149 35.46 -12.21 -12.32
CA SER A 149 35.62 -13.20 -11.25
C SER A 149 34.53 -13.10 -10.18
N ALA A 150 33.98 -11.91 -9.94
CA ALA A 150 32.88 -11.69 -9.01
C ALA A 150 31.56 -12.35 -9.48
N ARG A 151 31.36 -12.48 -10.79
CA ARG A 151 30.17 -13.18 -11.36
C ARG A 151 30.26 -14.70 -11.19
N ASP A 152 31.45 -15.26 -11.30
CA ASP A 152 31.68 -16.69 -11.07
C ASP A 152 31.38 -17.01 -9.59
N LEU A 153 31.80 -16.15 -8.66
CA LEU A 153 31.45 -16.26 -7.24
C LEU A 153 29.96 -16.22 -6.96
N LEU A 154 29.21 -15.38 -7.70
CA LEU A 154 27.75 -15.36 -7.56
C LEU A 154 27.10 -16.65 -8.05
N ARG A 155 27.61 -17.26 -9.12
CA ARG A 155 27.14 -18.57 -9.60
C ARG A 155 27.43 -19.66 -8.59
N ASP A 156 28.64 -19.68 -8.05
CA ASP A 156 29.03 -20.63 -6.99
C ASP A 156 28.13 -20.47 -5.75
N ALA A 157 27.79 -19.21 -5.41
CA ALA A 157 26.85 -18.91 -4.31
C ALA A 157 25.43 -19.40 -4.59
N VAL A 158 24.93 -19.28 -5.82
CA VAL A 158 23.63 -19.86 -6.22
C VAL A 158 23.63 -21.37 -6.09
N GLU A 159 24.71 -22.06 -6.50
CA GLU A 159 24.83 -23.52 -6.36
C GLU A 159 24.89 -23.95 -4.88
N ALA A 160 25.67 -23.24 -4.06
CA ALA A 160 25.75 -23.52 -2.63
C ALA A 160 24.39 -23.37 -1.93
N LEU A 161 23.66 -22.26 -2.22
CA LEU A 161 22.32 -22.05 -1.69
C LEU A 161 21.30 -23.05 -2.22
N ALA A 162 21.45 -23.54 -3.46
CA ALA A 162 20.59 -24.59 -4.01
C ALA A 162 20.68 -25.87 -3.17
N HIS A 163 21.89 -26.34 -2.90
CA HIS A 163 22.13 -27.51 -2.07
C HIS A 163 21.59 -27.35 -0.65
N PHE A 164 21.71 -26.14 -0.08
CA PHE A 164 21.15 -25.83 1.22
C PHE A 164 19.61 -25.94 1.21
N VAL A 165 18.94 -25.21 0.30
CA VAL A 165 17.46 -25.21 0.20
C VAL A 165 16.92 -26.60 -0.10
N GLU A 166 17.57 -27.36 -0.96
CA GLU A 166 17.19 -28.74 -1.27
C GLU A 166 17.22 -29.65 -0.03
N ARG A 167 18.32 -29.61 0.74
CA ARG A 167 18.47 -30.44 1.96
C ARG A 167 17.50 -30.02 3.05
N VAL A 168 17.42 -28.73 3.34
CA VAL A 168 16.50 -28.20 4.37
C VAL A 168 15.05 -28.42 3.93
N GLY A 169 14.72 -28.18 2.66
CA GLY A 169 13.40 -28.42 2.11
C GLY A 169 12.96 -29.89 2.23
N ALA A 170 13.84 -30.83 1.88
CA ALA A 170 13.57 -32.25 2.04
C ALA A 170 13.33 -32.64 3.51
N ALA A 171 14.15 -32.12 4.42
CA ALA A 171 14.04 -32.41 5.85
C ALA A 171 12.75 -31.81 6.46
N ILE A 172 12.41 -30.57 6.15
CA ILE A 172 11.15 -29.93 6.59
C ILE A 172 9.95 -30.65 5.97
N GLY A 173 10.01 -31.00 4.68
CA GLY A 173 8.96 -31.76 4.00
C GLY A 173 8.65 -33.09 4.67
N ALA A 174 9.68 -33.91 4.91
CA ALA A 174 9.54 -35.19 5.62
C ALA A 174 8.99 -35.02 7.04
N ARG A 175 9.37 -33.95 7.73
CA ARG A 175 8.85 -33.62 9.07
C ARG A 175 7.38 -33.23 9.01
N ILE A 176 6.98 -32.36 8.07
CA ILE A 176 5.59 -32.00 7.86
C ILE A 176 4.73 -33.23 7.59
N GLU A 177 5.19 -34.15 6.72
CA GLU A 177 4.48 -35.41 6.46
C GLU A 177 4.28 -36.24 7.74
N THR A 178 5.34 -36.34 8.57
CA THR A 178 5.27 -37.06 9.84
C THR A 178 4.31 -36.36 10.82
N MET A 179 4.30 -35.05 10.88
CA MET A 179 3.41 -34.27 11.75
C MET A 179 1.95 -34.36 11.30
N ILE A 180 1.69 -34.34 10.00
CA ILE A 180 0.35 -34.56 9.45
C ILE A 180 -0.18 -35.94 9.85
N ALA A 181 0.65 -36.98 9.74
CA ALA A 181 0.28 -38.34 10.10
C ALA A 181 -0.04 -38.51 11.59
N ASN A 182 0.54 -37.68 12.47
CA ASN A 182 0.38 -37.75 13.92
C ASN A 182 -0.48 -36.59 14.50
N ASP A 183 -1.08 -35.74 13.63
CA ASP A 183 -1.89 -34.58 14.00
C ASP A 183 -1.21 -33.61 15.00
N VAL A 184 0.06 -33.32 14.79
CA VAL A 184 0.90 -32.50 15.65
C VAL A 184 0.79 -31.02 15.27
N GLU A 185 0.78 -30.12 16.26
CA GLU A 185 0.86 -28.66 16.08
C GLU A 185 2.20 -28.20 15.48
N GLY A 186 2.26 -26.99 14.91
CA GLY A 186 3.48 -26.37 14.40
C GLY A 186 3.73 -26.49 12.88
N ILE A 187 2.87 -27.21 12.15
CA ILE A 187 2.98 -27.30 10.67
C ILE A 187 2.98 -25.95 9.98
N PRO A 188 2.15 -24.95 10.35
CA PRO A 188 2.17 -23.64 9.73
C PRO A 188 3.54 -22.96 9.81
N VAL A 189 4.23 -23.05 10.94
CA VAL A 189 5.55 -22.46 11.15
C VAL A 189 6.59 -23.06 10.18
N LEU A 190 6.63 -24.39 10.06
CA LEU A 190 7.56 -25.07 9.15
C LEU A 190 7.30 -24.70 7.69
N ARG A 191 6.04 -24.60 7.29
CA ARG A 191 5.67 -24.16 5.93
C ARG A 191 6.12 -22.72 5.66
N ARG A 192 5.99 -21.82 6.63
CA ARG A 192 6.48 -20.44 6.52
C ARG A 192 7.97 -20.37 6.30
N ILE A 193 8.74 -21.08 7.11
CA ILE A 193 10.20 -21.14 6.99
C ILE A 193 10.59 -21.66 5.60
N LEU A 194 9.99 -22.76 5.17
CA LEU A 194 10.29 -23.35 3.86
C LEU A 194 9.93 -22.40 2.71
N SER A 195 8.75 -21.77 2.75
CA SER A 195 8.33 -20.85 1.71
C SER A 195 9.21 -19.62 1.61
N LEU A 196 9.66 -19.06 2.75
CA LEU A 196 10.60 -17.93 2.76
C LEU A 196 11.95 -18.29 2.17
N LEU A 197 12.49 -19.46 2.55
CA LEU A 197 13.77 -19.95 2.04
C LEU A 197 13.71 -20.18 0.54
N GLU A 198 12.66 -20.85 0.04
CA GLU A 198 12.50 -21.07 -1.39
C GLU A 198 12.29 -19.75 -2.17
N LEU A 199 11.42 -18.86 -1.69
CA LEU A 199 11.22 -17.57 -2.34
C LEU A 199 12.51 -16.75 -2.39
N GLY A 200 13.22 -16.64 -1.26
CA GLY A 200 14.49 -15.92 -1.19
C GLY A 200 15.54 -16.51 -2.14
N TYR A 201 15.65 -17.83 -2.17
CA TYR A 201 16.58 -18.52 -3.07
C TYR A 201 16.25 -18.29 -4.55
N TYR A 202 14.98 -18.49 -4.97
CA TYR A 202 14.61 -18.33 -6.37
C TYR A 202 14.66 -16.88 -6.83
N MET A 203 14.35 -15.93 -5.96
CA MET A 203 14.58 -14.50 -6.24
C MET A 203 16.06 -14.20 -6.44
N PHE A 204 16.93 -14.68 -5.55
CA PHE A 204 18.38 -14.47 -5.67
C PHE A 204 18.95 -15.13 -6.94
N LYS A 205 18.57 -16.39 -7.19
CA LYS A 205 18.95 -17.11 -8.41
C LYS A 205 18.55 -16.34 -9.67
N GLY A 206 17.29 -15.89 -9.74
CA GLY A 206 16.78 -15.13 -10.87
C GLY A 206 17.51 -13.79 -11.06
N ILE A 207 17.78 -13.06 -9.97
CA ILE A 207 18.56 -11.81 -10.01
C ILE A 207 19.93 -12.05 -10.64
N VAL A 208 20.60 -13.14 -10.28
CA VAL A 208 21.94 -13.46 -10.79
C VAL A 208 21.89 -13.95 -12.24
N VAL A 209 20.98 -14.89 -12.55
CA VAL A 209 20.87 -15.51 -13.89
C VAL A 209 20.47 -14.49 -14.94
N ASP A 210 19.50 -13.63 -14.63
CA ASP A 210 18.99 -12.62 -15.57
C ASP A 210 19.84 -11.34 -15.59
N ASP A 211 20.88 -11.27 -14.74
CA ASP A 211 21.80 -10.12 -14.66
C ASP A 211 21.03 -8.79 -14.39
N VAL A 212 20.09 -8.85 -13.42
CA VAL A 212 19.18 -7.74 -13.10
C VAL A 212 19.95 -6.48 -12.68
N ALA A 213 21.07 -6.65 -11.97
CA ALA A 213 21.89 -5.53 -11.53
C ALA A 213 22.39 -4.67 -12.71
N ARG A 214 22.66 -5.29 -13.87
CA ARG A 214 23.18 -4.58 -15.05
C ARG A 214 22.11 -4.24 -16.06
N LYS A 215 21.11 -5.10 -16.24
CA LYS A 215 20.07 -4.92 -17.27
C LYS A 215 18.84 -4.18 -16.76
N GLY A 216 18.72 -4.03 -15.43
CA GLY A 216 17.54 -3.42 -14.78
C GLY A 216 16.37 -4.38 -14.63
N PHE A 217 15.38 -3.95 -13.86
CA PHE A 217 14.17 -4.75 -13.58
C PHE A 217 13.18 -4.80 -14.76
N ASP A 218 13.05 -3.70 -15.52
CA ASP A 218 12.02 -3.54 -16.55
C ASP A 218 12.07 -4.63 -17.64
N GLN A 219 13.25 -5.25 -17.86
CA GLN A 219 13.40 -6.38 -18.79
C GLN A 219 12.55 -7.60 -18.40
N LEU A 220 12.17 -7.72 -17.12
CA LEU A 220 11.40 -8.85 -16.60
C LEU A 220 9.89 -8.64 -16.70
N ASP A 221 9.43 -7.41 -16.97
CA ASP A 221 8.01 -7.02 -16.93
C ASP A 221 7.16 -7.67 -18.06
N HIS A 222 7.77 -8.43 -18.93
CA HIS A 222 7.06 -9.26 -19.91
C HIS A 222 6.47 -10.55 -19.30
N LEU A 223 6.89 -10.91 -18.08
CA LEU A 223 6.39 -12.02 -17.28
C LEU A 223 5.62 -11.53 -16.05
N ASP A 224 4.70 -12.35 -15.54
CA ASP A 224 4.19 -12.22 -14.18
C ASP A 224 5.24 -12.69 -13.16
N LEU A 225 5.22 -12.17 -11.95
CA LEU A 225 6.21 -12.51 -10.91
C LEU A 225 6.21 -14.02 -10.59
N ARG A 226 5.06 -14.69 -10.55
CA ARG A 226 4.99 -16.14 -10.37
C ARG A 226 5.54 -16.90 -11.55
N GLU A 227 5.26 -16.46 -12.79
CA GLU A 227 5.80 -17.03 -14.01
C GLU A 227 7.33 -16.91 -14.02
N TRP A 228 7.87 -15.76 -13.63
CA TRP A 228 9.30 -15.55 -13.55
C TRP A 228 9.97 -16.45 -12.50
N LEU A 229 9.41 -16.53 -11.28
CA LEU A 229 9.89 -17.46 -10.25
C LEU A 229 9.86 -18.92 -10.74
N ALA A 230 8.76 -19.33 -11.37
CA ALA A 230 8.63 -20.67 -11.95
C ALA A 230 9.66 -20.96 -13.03
N SER A 231 10.01 -19.98 -13.89
CA SER A 231 11.04 -20.12 -14.92
C SER A 231 12.42 -20.38 -14.34
N HIS A 232 12.67 -19.97 -13.09
CA HIS A 232 13.90 -20.25 -12.35
C HIS A 232 13.84 -21.55 -11.53
N GLY A 233 12.70 -22.25 -11.55
CA GLY A 233 12.52 -23.56 -10.93
C GLY A 233 11.74 -23.54 -9.61
N ALA A 234 11.12 -22.42 -9.23
CA ALA A 234 10.26 -22.36 -8.06
C ALA A 234 9.07 -23.33 -8.20
N GLY A 235 8.83 -24.13 -7.18
CA GLY A 235 7.73 -25.08 -7.09
C GLY A 235 6.53 -24.52 -6.32
N ALA A 236 5.52 -25.38 -6.10
CA ALA A 236 4.28 -25.02 -5.44
C ALA A 236 4.47 -24.42 -4.03
N VAL A 237 5.49 -24.88 -3.28
CA VAL A 237 5.77 -24.35 -1.93
C VAL A 237 6.04 -22.85 -1.95
N ALA A 238 6.81 -22.38 -2.93
CA ALA A 238 7.10 -20.96 -3.11
C ALA A 238 5.93 -20.24 -3.77
N LEU A 239 5.40 -20.79 -4.89
CA LEU A 239 4.42 -20.13 -5.75
C LEU A 239 3.03 -19.98 -5.12
N ASP A 240 2.64 -20.94 -4.27
CA ASP A 240 1.34 -20.94 -3.57
C ASP A 240 1.48 -20.51 -2.10
N SER A 241 2.61 -19.90 -1.75
CA SER A 241 2.85 -19.43 -0.38
C SER A 241 2.00 -18.22 0.00
N ASP A 242 1.60 -18.18 1.26
CA ASP A 242 0.91 -17.01 1.82
C ASP A 242 1.78 -15.74 1.72
N THR A 243 3.10 -15.87 1.80
CA THR A 243 4.04 -14.74 1.65
C THR A 243 3.96 -14.11 0.27
N LEU A 244 3.96 -14.93 -0.79
CA LEU A 244 3.82 -14.43 -2.16
C LEU A 244 2.41 -13.90 -2.42
N ARG A 245 1.38 -14.56 -1.89
CA ARG A 245 0.00 -14.08 -1.94
C ARG A 245 -0.13 -12.68 -1.36
N VAL A 246 0.41 -12.43 -0.16
CA VAL A 246 0.39 -11.11 0.49
C VAL A 246 1.10 -10.05 -0.35
N ALA A 247 2.17 -10.40 -1.08
CA ALA A 247 2.83 -9.45 -1.97
C ALA A 247 1.88 -8.94 -3.08
N TYR A 248 1.07 -9.81 -3.68
CA TYR A 248 0.04 -9.41 -4.64
C TYR A 248 -1.10 -8.62 -3.97
N GLU A 249 -1.55 -9.06 -2.82
CA GLU A 249 -2.65 -8.43 -2.07
C GLU A 249 -2.30 -7.02 -1.58
N SER A 250 -1.07 -6.79 -1.14
CA SER A 250 -0.60 -5.51 -0.59
C SER A 250 -0.62 -4.35 -1.60
N ILE A 251 -0.57 -4.66 -2.88
CA ILE A 251 -0.61 -3.68 -3.97
C ILE A 251 -1.79 -3.91 -4.92
N PHE A 252 -2.79 -4.67 -4.48
CA PHE A 252 -3.99 -4.98 -5.24
C PHE A 252 -3.72 -5.54 -6.66
N ALA A 253 -2.67 -6.35 -6.82
CA ALA A 253 -2.18 -6.84 -8.11
C ALA A 253 -3.10 -7.94 -8.71
N PHE A 254 -4.34 -7.58 -8.98
CA PHE A 254 -5.38 -8.45 -9.51
C PHE A 254 -6.07 -7.79 -10.70
N SER A 255 -5.84 -8.32 -11.90
CA SER A 255 -6.50 -7.82 -13.12
C SER A 255 -8.02 -7.82 -12.94
N GLN A 256 -8.66 -6.77 -13.43
CA GLN A 256 -10.10 -6.53 -13.32
C GLN A 256 -10.61 -6.45 -11.85
N GLY A 257 -9.71 -6.30 -10.87
CA GLY A 257 -10.05 -6.34 -9.45
C GLY A 257 -10.48 -7.72 -8.93
N SER A 258 -10.24 -8.79 -9.71
CA SER A 258 -10.64 -10.15 -9.38
C SER A 258 -9.50 -10.95 -8.78
N TYR A 259 -9.68 -11.49 -7.59
CA TYR A 259 -8.70 -12.36 -6.92
C TYR A 259 -8.35 -13.63 -7.72
N GLU A 260 -9.20 -14.02 -8.68
CA GLU A 260 -8.95 -15.13 -9.59
C GLU A 260 -7.90 -14.81 -10.68
N LEU A 261 -7.56 -13.53 -10.83
CA LEU A 261 -6.68 -13.02 -11.89
C LEU A 261 -5.46 -12.27 -11.33
N PRO A 262 -4.62 -12.94 -10.51
CA PRO A 262 -3.41 -12.30 -10.00
C PRO A 262 -2.48 -11.95 -11.19
N ASN A 263 -1.97 -10.72 -11.21
CA ASN A 263 -1.14 -10.24 -12.30
C ASN A 263 -0.23 -9.10 -11.82
N LEU A 264 1.04 -9.41 -11.65
CA LEU A 264 2.08 -8.49 -11.22
C LEU A 264 3.29 -8.61 -12.14
N ALA A 265 3.65 -7.55 -12.84
CA ALA A 265 4.86 -7.49 -13.66
C ALA A 265 6.10 -7.86 -12.82
N ALA A 266 6.89 -8.83 -13.28
CA ALA A 266 7.92 -9.47 -12.48
C ALA A 266 9.01 -8.51 -12.02
N GLY A 267 9.49 -7.64 -12.90
CA GLY A 267 10.51 -6.65 -12.55
C GLY A 267 9.98 -5.61 -11.57
N THR A 268 8.75 -5.13 -11.77
CA THR A 268 8.10 -4.20 -10.86
C THR A 268 7.88 -4.85 -9.48
N GLY A 269 7.39 -6.09 -9.43
CA GLY A 269 7.18 -6.82 -8.19
C GLY A 269 8.49 -7.09 -7.45
N LEU A 270 9.52 -7.56 -8.14
CA LEU A 270 10.84 -7.83 -7.56
C LEU A 270 11.49 -6.55 -7.01
N ARG A 271 11.43 -5.45 -7.77
CA ARG A 271 11.92 -4.13 -7.33
C ARG A 271 11.18 -3.66 -6.07
N GLY A 272 9.86 -3.78 -6.06
CA GLY A 272 9.03 -3.42 -4.90
C GLY A 272 9.39 -4.21 -3.66
N LEU A 273 9.49 -5.53 -3.77
CA LEU A 273 9.87 -6.42 -2.67
C LEU A 273 11.27 -6.10 -2.13
N LEU A 274 12.25 -5.89 -3.02
CA LEU A 274 13.61 -5.56 -2.63
C LEU A 274 13.68 -4.20 -1.93
N ARG A 275 13.00 -3.18 -2.47
CA ARG A 275 12.92 -1.86 -1.84
C ARG A 275 12.26 -1.93 -0.46
N LEU A 276 11.13 -2.62 -0.38
CA LEU A 276 10.37 -2.81 0.86
C LEU A 276 11.18 -3.54 1.93
N SER A 277 11.91 -4.60 1.56
CA SER A 277 12.59 -5.47 2.52
C SER A 277 13.97 -4.96 2.94
N ALA A 278 14.67 -4.22 2.08
CA ALA A 278 16.10 -3.95 2.28
C ALA A 278 16.49 -2.46 2.28
N THR A 279 15.59 -1.54 1.88
CA THR A 279 15.97 -0.13 1.77
C THR A 279 15.18 0.80 2.69
N TYR A 280 14.30 0.27 3.54
CA TYR A 280 13.62 1.08 4.54
C TYR A 280 14.60 1.58 5.61
N LYS A 281 14.25 2.67 6.28
CA LYS A 281 15.06 3.32 7.31
C LYS A 281 14.27 3.49 8.59
N GLU A 282 14.94 3.32 9.71
CA GLU A 282 14.42 3.38 11.08
C GLU A 282 13.32 2.33 11.30
N ALA A 283 12.13 2.50 10.74
CA ALA A 283 11.03 1.56 10.85
C ALA A 283 10.53 1.10 9.48
N PHE A 284 9.98 -0.11 9.42
CA PHE A 284 9.44 -0.70 8.20
C PHE A 284 8.28 0.14 7.63
N ALA A 285 7.43 0.65 8.49
CA ALA A 285 6.34 1.56 8.15
C ALA A 285 6.25 2.72 9.14
N TRP A 286 5.47 3.74 8.78
CA TRP A 286 5.24 4.95 9.54
C TRP A 286 3.75 5.26 9.52
N LYS A 287 3.08 5.14 10.65
CA LYS A 287 1.66 5.43 10.78
C LYS A 287 1.41 6.92 10.88
N MET A 288 0.44 7.41 10.10
CA MET A 288 -0.09 8.76 10.22
C MET A 288 -0.87 8.89 11.52
N GLN A 289 -0.71 10.02 12.19
CA GLN A 289 -1.33 10.27 13.50
C GLN A 289 -2.67 11.01 13.40
N ALA A 290 -3.09 11.38 12.21
CA ALA A 290 -4.42 11.87 11.88
C ALA A 290 -4.80 11.41 10.48
N GLY A 291 -5.93 11.81 9.95
CA GLY A 291 -6.36 11.53 8.59
C GLY A 291 -5.34 11.99 7.55
N MET A 292 -5.36 11.37 6.36
CA MET A 292 -4.45 11.74 5.26
C MET A 292 -4.68 13.21 4.83
N GLY A 293 -5.93 13.67 4.87
CA GLY A 293 -6.28 15.07 4.65
C GLY A 293 -5.53 16.01 5.60
N ASP A 294 -5.36 15.61 6.83
CA ASP A 294 -4.85 16.42 7.93
C ASP A 294 -3.33 16.35 8.08
N THR A 295 -2.74 15.17 7.77
CA THR A 295 -1.29 14.96 7.87
C THR A 295 -0.54 15.31 6.60
N ILE A 296 -1.19 15.29 5.43
CA ILE A 296 -0.55 15.54 4.13
C ILE A 296 -1.17 16.73 3.42
N PHE A 297 -2.44 16.64 3.01
CA PHE A 297 -3.02 17.63 2.09
C PHE A 297 -3.25 18.99 2.73
N GLY A 298 -3.70 19.07 3.98
CA GLY A 298 -3.81 20.31 4.74
C GLY A 298 -2.46 21.04 4.85
N PRO A 299 -1.38 20.38 5.35
CA PRO A 299 -0.03 20.92 5.34
C PRO A 299 0.47 21.41 3.99
N PHE A 300 0.26 20.65 2.90
CA PHE A 300 0.62 21.09 1.56
C PHE A 300 -0.16 22.34 1.13
N TYR A 301 -1.47 22.35 1.36
CA TYR A 301 -2.33 23.49 1.05
C TYR A 301 -1.86 24.75 1.78
N GLU A 302 -1.60 24.66 3.09
CA GLU A 302 -1.13 25.81 3.89
C GLU A 302 0.20 26.37 3.36
N VAL A 303 1.19 25.49 3.09
CA VAL A 303 2.51 25.92 2.58
C VAL A 303 2.42 26.50 1.18
N LEU A 304 1.68 25.86 0.27
CA LEU A 304 1.54 26.33 -1.10
C LEU A 304 0.76 27.66 -1.17
N SER A 305 -0.29 27.81 -0.36
CA SER A 305 -1.02 29.08 -0.23
C SER A 305 -0.11 30.20 0.27
N LYS A 306 0.71 29.96 1.31
CA LYS A 306 1.72 30.90 1.81
C LYS A 306 2.75 31.29 0.73
N ARG A 307 3.01 30.40 -0.24
CA ARG A 307 3.91 30.64 -1.37
C ARG A 307 3.24 31.29 -2.58
N GLY A 308 1.96 31.63 -2.48
CA GLY A 308 1.22 32.33 -3.52
C GLY A 308 0.60 31.44 -4.59
N VAL A 309 0.52 30.13 -4.35
CA VAL A 309 -0.25 29.23 -5.23
C VAL A 309 -1.73 29.54 -5.08
N SER A 310 -2.41 29.77 -6.20
CA SER A 310 -3.85 30.00 -6.27
C SER A 310 -4.60 28.68 -6.40
N PHE A 311 -5.61 28.47 -5.57
CA PHE A 311 -6.46 27.29 -5.58
C PHE A 311 -7.86 27.65 -6.06
N GLN A 312 -8.35 26.94 -7.07
CA GLN A 312 -9.72 27.05 -7.57
C GLN A 312 -10.49 25.79 -7.25
N PHE A 313 -11.27 25.82 -6.17
CA PHE A 313 -12.12 24.72 -5.76
C PHE A 313 -13.39 24.61 -6.61
N PHE A 314 -14.08 23.49 -6.53
CA PHE A 314 -15.32 23.22 -7.26
C PHE A 314 -15.16 23.41 -8.78
N SER A 315 -14.00 23.00 -9.29
CA SER A 315 -13.63 23.11 -10.70
C SER A 315 -13.50 21.71 -11.30
N VAL A 316 -14.13 21.48 -12.43
CA VAL A 316 -14.05 20.23 -13.16
C VAL A 316 -13.47 20.44 -14.55
N LEU A 317 -12.44 19.67 -14.91
CA LEU A 317 -11.87 19.69 -16.24
C LEU A 317 -12.83 18.97 -17.22
N ARG A 318 -13.35 19.71 -18.18
CA ARG A 318 -14.32 19.19 -19.17
C ARG A 318 -13.68 18.80 -20.47
N ASP A 319 -12.68 19.56 -20.95
CA ASP A 319 -11.98 19.28 -22.20
C ASP A 319 -10.55 19.84 -22.16
N ILE A 320 -9.66 19.21 -22.87
CA ILE A 320 -8.31 19.70 -23.20
C ILE A 320 -8.23 19.78 -24.71
N VAL A 321 -8.02 20.99 -25.23
CA VAL A 321 -8.02 21.26 -26.67
C VAL A 321 -6.58 21.45 -27.13
N PRO A 322 -6.01 20.48 -27.87
CA PRO A 322 -4.70 20.64 -28.49
C PRO A 322 -4.75 21.58 -29.68
N SER A 323 -3.59 22.16 -30.00
CA SER A 323 -3.40 22.98 -31.18
C SER A 323 -3.63 22.19 -32.49
N ALA A 324 -3.91 22.88 -33.57
CA ALA A 324 -4.18 22.25 -34.85
C ALA A 324 -2.97 21.46 -35.43
N ASP A 325 -1.75 21.90 -35.10
CA ASP A 325 -0.50 21.18 -35.43
C ASP A 325 -0.15 20.05 -34.46
N GLY A 326 -0.93 19.89 -33.40
CA GLY A 326 -0.75 18.86 -32.39
C GLY A 326 0.47 19.05 -31.50
N ARG A 327 1.09 20.23 -31.47
CA ARG A 327 2.32 20.45 -30.68
C ARG A 327 2.08 20.96 -29.29
N GLN A 328 0.99 21.65 -29.06
CA GLN A 328 0.71 22.33 -27.79
C GLN A 328 -0.75 22.13 -27.36
N ILE A 329 -1.04 22.42 -26.11
CA ILE A 329 -2.39 22.59 -25.60
C ILE A 329 -2.74 24.06 -25.75
N ASP A 330 -3.81 24.36 -26.49
CA ASP A 330 -4.26 25.74 -26.74
C ASP A 330 -5.33 26.17 -25.73
N GLN A 331 -6.20 25.24 -25.28
CA GLN A 331 -7.30 25.60 -24.39
C GLN A 331 -7.59 24.51 -23.34
N LEU A 332 -8.05 24.96 -22.19
CA LEU A 332 -8.66 24.12 -21.16
C LEU A 332 -10.10 24.61 -20.90
N VAL A 333 -11.05 23.69 -20.94
CA VAL A 333 -12.45 23.99 -20.62
C VAL A 333 -12.73 23.53 -19.20
N ILE A 334 -12.99 24.50 -18.34
CA ILE A 334 -13.23 24.28 -16.90
C ILE A 334 -14.67 24.59 -16.55
N GLY A 335 -15.39 23.61 -16.01
CA GLY A 335 -16.71 23.80 -15.40
C GLY A 335 -16.59 24.26 -13.96
N THR A 336 -17.33 25.29 -13.58
CA THR A 336 -17.47 25.74 -12.19
C THR A 336 -18.69 25.05 -11.59
N GLN A 337 -18.51 24.25 -10.57
CA GLN A 337 -19.60 23.45 -9.97
C GLN A 337 -20.39 24.22 -8.91
N ALA A 338 -19.76 25.17 -8.21
CA ALA A 338 -20.41 25.96 -7.18
C ALA A 338 -19.87 27.39 -7.15
N THR A 339 -20.68 28.34 -6.70
CA THR A 339 -20.30 29.74 -6.50
C THR A 339 -20.00 29.97 -5.03
N ILE A 340 -18.83 30.56 -4.74
CA ILE A 340 -18.45 30.94 -3.37
C ILE A 340 -19.24 32.19 -2.97
N LYS A 341 -19.82 32.20 -1.74
CA LYS A 341 -20.55 33.34 -1.20
C LYS A 341 -19.63 34.56 -0.98
N ASP A 342 -20.18 35.73 -1.09
CA ASP A 342 -19.58 37.00 -0.75
C ASP A 342 -18.29 37.36 -1.52
N GLY A 343 -17.97 36.61 -2.59
CA GLY A 343 -16.75 36.81 -3.38
C GLY A 343 -15.43 36.61 -2.60
N LYS A 344 -15.48 35.97 -1.44
CA LYS A 344 -14.32 35.61 -0.63
C LYS A 344 -13.69 34.31 -1.16
N PRO A 345 -12.38 34.07 -0.98
CA PRO A 345 -11.78 32.79 -1.25
C PRO A 345 -12.41 31.69 -0.36
N TYR A 346 -12.69 30.51 -0.95
CA TYR A 346 -13.12 29.34 -0.20
C TYR A 346 -12.02 28.92 0.78
N GLN A 347 -12.41 28.67 2.04
CA GLN A 347 -11.51 28.18 3.09
C GLN A 347 -11.77 26.68 3.30
N PRO A 348 -10.89 25.78 2.79
CA PRO A 348 -11.16 24.35 2.80
C PRO A 348 -10.93 23.70 4.16
N LEU A 349 -10.15 24.31 5.05
CA LEU A 349 -9.79 23.73 6.35
C LEU A 349 -10.69 24.26 7.47
N TYR A 350 -11.00 23.39 8.43
CA TYR A 350 -11.65 23.75 9.68
C TYR A 350 -10.83 23.21 10.87
N ASP A 351 -11.01 23.80 12.03
CA ASP A 351 -10.24 23.43 13.22
C ASP A 351 -10.86 22.26 13.96
N VAL A 352 -10.06 21.25 14.30
CA VAL A 352 -10.39 20.16 15.22
C VAL A 352 -9.32 20.11 16.31
N LYS A 353 -9.67 20.49 17.53
CA LYS A 353 -8.76 20.50 18.68
C LYS A 353 -7.43 21.22 18.42
N GLY A 354 -7.45 22.30 17.65
CA GLY A 354 -6.29 23.08 17.27
C GLY A 354 -5.53 22.58 16.04
N LEU A 355 -6.00 21.51 15.39
CA LEU A 355 -5.45 20.99 14.15
C LEU A 355 -6.29 21.47 12.96
N PRO A 356 -5.70 22.16 11.95
CA PRO A 356 -6.38 22.43 10.69
C PRO A 356 -6.64 21.13 9.93
N CYS A 357 -7.91 20.75 9.82
CA CYS A 357 -8.34 19.50 9.22
C CYS A 357 -9.02 19.71 7.88
N TRP A 358 -8.83 18.75 6.97
CA TRP A 358 -9.52 18.70 5.68
C TRP A 358 -10.82 17.92 5.83
N PRO A 359 -12.01 18.52 5.63
CA PRO A 359 -13.28 17.85 5.85
C PRO A 359 -13.54 16.78 4.77
N ASN A 360 -14.34 15.77 5.14
CA ASN A 360 -14.82 14.74 4.22
C ASN A 360 -15.92 15.22 3.28
N GLN A 361 -16.48 16.39 3.54
CA GLN A 361 -17.52 17.05 2.73
C GLN A 361 -17.18 18.52 2.58
N PRO A 362 -17.66 19.20 1.51
CA PRO A 362 -17.52 20.64 1.38
C PRO A 362 -18.12 21.39 2.57
N LEU A 363 -17.52 22.51 2.93
CA LEU A 363 -18.10 23.46 3.89
C LEU A 363 -19.23 24.22 3.19
N TYR A 364 -20.41 23.63 3.16
CA TYR A 364 -21.58 24.05 2.36
C TYR A 364 -22.08 25.45 2.69
N ASP A 365 -21.85 25.92 3.91
CA ASP A 365 -22.20 27.27 4.36
C ASP A 365 -21.45 28.38 3.60
N GLN A 366 -20.31 28.08 3.01
CA GLN A 366 -19.55 28.97 2.15
C GLN A 366 -20.05 29.03 0.69
N LEU A 367 -20.99 28.16 0.29
CA LEU A 367 -21.45 28.00 -1.08
C LEU A 367 -22.84 28.58 -1.28
N VAL A 368 -23.08 29.26 -2.43
CA VAL A 368 -24.41 29.76 -2.80
C VAL A 368 -25.38 28.59 -2.96
N GLN A 369 -24.96 27.51 -3.62
CA GLN A 369 -25.75 26.30 -3.86
C GLN A 369 -25.56 25.26 -2.75
N GLY A 370 -25.02 25.64 -1.60
CA GLY A 370 -24.58 24.70 -0.56
C GLY A 370 -25.68 23.76 -0.06
N GLU A 371 -26.91 24.29 0.16
CA GLU A 371 -28.04 23.47 0.59
C GLU A 371 -28.46 22.42 -0.45
N GLU A 372 -28.42 22.75 -1.74
CA GLU A 372 -28.76 21.81 -2.81
C GLU A 372 -27.69 20.75 -2.96
N ILE A 373 -26.41 21.16 -2.94
CA ILE A 373 -25.26 20.26 -3.08
C ILE A 373 -25.15 19.31 -1.90
N SER A 374 -25.49 19.73 -0.68
CA SER A 374 -25.44 18.87 0.51
C SER A 374 -26.40 17.67 0.46
N LYS A 375 -27.45 17.77 -0.35
CA LYS A 375 -28.47 16.72 -0.56
C LYS A 375 -28.18 15.86 -1.80
N LEU A 376 -27.12 16.19 -2.54
CA LEU A 376 -26.82 15.56 -3.82
C LEU A 376 -26.19 14.19 -3.64
N TYR A 377 -26.71 13.19 -4.36
CA TYR A 377 -26.08 11.88 -4.47
C TYR A 377 -26.09 11.40 -5.94
N PRO A 378 -24.98 10.89 -6.49
CA PRO A 378 -23.65 10.99 -5.90
C PRO A 378 -23.17 12.45 -5.85
N GLY A 379 -22.16 12.73 -4.99
CA GLY A 379 -21.61 14.08 -4.79
C GLY A 379 -20.87 14.65 -6.01
N LEU A 380 -20.42 15.90 -5.91
CA LEU A 380 -19.79 16.65 -7.01
C LEU A 380 -18.56 15.99 -7.61
N GLU A 381 -17.84 15.17 -6.86
CA GLU A 381 -16.61 14.49 -7.30
C GLU A 381 -16.88 13.26 -8.18
N SER A 382 -18.12 12.76 -8.17
CA SER A 382 -18.46 11.56 -8.93
C SER A 382 -18.62 11.83 -10.43
N TYR A 383 -18.11 10.90 -11.23
CA TYR A 383 -18.33 10.85 -12.68
C TYR A 383 -19.82 10.76 -13.08
N TRP A 384 -20.64 10.16 -12.21
CA TRP A 384 -22.10 10.02 -12.40
C TRP A 384 -22.91 11.14 -11.76
N CYS A 385 -22.24 12.20 -11.28
CA CYS A 385 -22.93 13.32 -10.64
C CYS A 385 -23.91 13.98 -11.62
N PRO A 386 -25.22 14.10 -11.28
CA PRO A 386 -26.21 14.74 -12.14
C PRO A 386 -26.16 16.27 -12.11
N TRP A 387 -25.28 16.84 -11.29
CA TRP A 387 -25.14 18.28 -11.13
C TRP A 387 -24.64 18.96 -12.40
N LYS A 388 -25.20 20.11 -12.71
CA LYS A 388 -24.74 20.93 -13.85
C LYS A 388 -23.85 22.05 -13.37
N ASP A 389 -22.81 22.32 -14.14
CA ASP A 389 -21.92 23.45 -13.88
C ASP A 389 -22.72 24.76 -13.85
N VAL A 390 -22.45 25.60 -12.87
CA VAL A 390 -23.08 26.92 -12.74
C VAL A 390 -22.47 27.93 -13.72
N ALA A 391 -21.22 27.67 -14.16
CA ALA A 391 -20.52 28.43 -15.18
C ALA A 391 -19.51 27.56 -15.88
N THR A 392 -19.05 27.99 -17.06
CA THR A 392 -17.95 27.37 -17.80
C THR A 392 -16.95 28.45 -18.20
N THR A 393 -15.67 28.20 -18.00
CA THR A 393 -14.58 29.11 -18.39
C THR A 393 -13.65 28.37 -19.34
N THR A 394 -13.25 29.03 -20.41
CA THR A 394 -12.19 28.54 -21.29
C THR A 394 -10.92 29.32 -21.00
N LEU A 395 -9.89 28.60 -20.54
CA LEU A 395 -8.55 29.14 -20.34
C LEU A 395 -7.77 29.00 -21.66
N ASN A 396 -7.10 30.06 -22.07
CA ASN A 396 -6.36 30.12 -23.34
C ASN A 396 -4.85 30.19 -23.05
N ARG A 397 -4.08 29.45 -23.84
CA ARG A 397 -2.62 29.51 -23.82
C ARG A 397 -2.13 30.95 -24.04
N GLU A 398 -1.03 31.29 -23.40
CA GLU A 398 -0.38 32.62 -23.39
C GLU A 398 -1.18 33.74 -22.69
N ALA A 399 -2.51 33.61 -22.60
CA ALA A 399 -3.34 34.58 -21.87
C ALA A 399 -3.55 34.16 -20.43
N ASP A 400 -3.86 32.84 -20.20
CA ASP A 400 -4.27 32.33 -18.91
C ASP A 400 -3.29 31.26 -18.37
N PHE A 401 -2.54 30.61 -19.26
CA PHE A 401 -1.52 29.61 -18.87
C PHE A 401 -0.41 29.50 -19.94
N ASP A 402 0.77 29.07 -19.51
CA ASP A 402 1.90 28.71 -20.36
C ASP A 402 2.10 27.19 -20.42
N ILE A 403 2.00 26.52 -19.29
CA ILE A 403 2.25 25.08 -19.14
C ILE A 403 1.10 24.45 -18.34
N VAL A 404 0.73 23.24 -18.74
CA VAL A 404 -0.27 22.42 -18.04
C VAL A 404 0.43 21.26 -17.34
N VAL A 405 0.21 21.11 -16.04
CA VAL A 405 0.57 19.91 -15.28
C VAL A 405 -0.70 19.11 -15.04
N LEU A 406 -0.86 17.97 -15.70
CA LEU A 406 -2.02 17.10 -15.52
C LEU A 406 -1.74 16.11 -14.40
N GLY A 407 -2.31 16.37 -13.23
CA GLY A 407 -2.14 15.57 -12.00
C GLY A 407 -3.37 14.72 -11.64
N THR A 408 -4.28 14.50 -12.57
CA THR A 408 -5.43 13.58 -12.38
C THR A 408 -4.94 12.12 -12.38
N SER A 409 -5.76 11.20 -11.90
CA SER A 409 -5.51 9.77 -12.13
C SER A 409 -5.64 9.42 -13.62
N LEU A 410 -5.20 8.20 -13.99
CA LEU A 410 -5.12 7.80 -15.41
C LEU A 410 -6.50 7.67 -16.08
N ALA A 411 -7.45 7.00 -15.40
CA ALA A 411 -8.73 6.66 -16.03
C ALA A 411 -9.57 7.87 -16.46
N PRO A 412 -9.61 9.01 -15.75
CA PRO A 412 -10.29 10.21 -16.22
C PRO A 412 -9.78 10.76 -17.56
N ILE A 413 -8.50 10.55 -17.88
CA ILE A 413 -7.94 11.01 -19.17
C ILE A 413 -8.69 10.36 -20.34
N GLY A 414 -9.14 9.10 -20.17
CA GLY A 414 -10.01 8.43 -21.14
C GLY A 414 -11.38 9.07 -21.31
N VAL A 415 -11.85 9.83 -20.31
CA VAL A 415 -13.17 10.50 -20.33
C VAL A 415 -13.12 11.84 -21.04
N PHE A 416 -12.18 12.72 -20.68
CA PHE A 416 -12.11 14.08 -21.23
C PHE A 416 -11.07 14.24 -22.37
N GLY A 417 -10.17 13.27 -22.53
CA GLY A 417 -8.99 13.40 -23.37
C GLY A 417 -9.16 12.97 -24.83
N GLY A 418 -10.37 12.86 -25.37
CA GLY A 418 -10.59 12.31 -26.71
C GLY A 418 -9.69 12.90 -27.79
N LYS A 419 -9.70 14.23 -28.00
CA LYS A 419 -8.85 14.92 -28.97
C LYS A 419 -7.35 14.79 -28.64
N LEU A 420 -7.01 14.84 -27.35
CA LEU A 420 -5.65 14.69 -26.85
C LEU A 420 -5.07 13.32 -27.24
N LEU A 421 -5.87 12.25 -27.02
CA LEU A 421 -5.48 10.88 -27.31
C LEU A 421 -5.39 10.58 -28.82
N ASP A 422 -6.30 11.13 -29.59
CA ASP A 422 -6.33 10.89 -31.04
C ASP A 422 -5.10 11.45 -31.76
N GLN A 423 -4.50 12.52 -31.25
CA GLN A 423 -3.30 13.11 -31.83
C GLN A 423 -2.00 12.45 -31.35
N LYS A 424 -2.02 11.66 -30.28
CA LYS A 424 -0.82 11.06 -29.66
C LYS A 424 -0.98 9.55 -29.43
N PRO A 425 -0.60 8.72 -30.41
CA PRO A 425 -0.70 7.27 -30.29
C PRO A 425 -0.02 6.67 -29.03
N PRO A 426 1.18 7.13 -28.59
CA PRO A 426 1.77 6.62 -27.35
C PRO A 426 0.91 6.92 -26.12
N LEU A 427 0.31 8.11 -26.02
CA LEU A 427 -0.57 8.50 -24.94
C LEU A 427 -1.87 7.67 -24.96
N LYS A 428 -2.44 7.44 -26.13
CA LYS A 428 -3.59 6.56 -26.31
C LYS A 428 -3.27 5.13 -25.91
N ALA A 429 -2.08 4.63 -26.26
CA ALA A 429 -1.61 3.30 -25.83
C ALA A 429 -1.44 3.22 -24.31
N MET A 430 -0.93 4.26 -23.65
CA MET A 430 -0.81 4.31 -22.20
C MET A 430 -2.17 4.25 -21.53
N VAL A 431 -3.12 5.10 -21.89
CA VAL A 431 -4.45 5.16 -21.29
C VAL A 431 -5.24 3.86 -21.54
N GLY A 432 -5.09 3.25 -22.72
CA GLY A 432 -5.77 2.01 -23.06
C GLY A 432 -5.05 0.73 -22.61
N GLY A 433 -3.74 0.80 -22.35
CA GLY A 433 -2.90 -0.36 -22.03
C GLY A 433 -2.60 -0.56 -20.55
N ILE A 434 -2.74 0.49 -19.74
CA ILE A 434 -2.54 0.41 -18.29
C ILE A 434 -3.90 0.22 -17.61
N GLU A 435 -4.02 -0.87 -16.88
CA GLU A 435 -5.24 -1.21 -16.18
C GLU A 435 -5.39 -0.42 -14.87
N SER A 436 -6.62 -0.03 -14.56
CA SER A 436 -6.99 0.50 -13.25
C SER A 436 -8.25 -0.19 -12.73
N ILE A 437 -8.29 -0.44 -11.42
CA ILE A 437 -9.37 -1.20 -10.77
C ILE A 437 -10.05 -0.38 -9.69
N GLY A 438 -11.27 -0.79 -9.33
CA GLY A 438 -11.93 -0.30 -8.12
C GLY A 438 -11.28 -0.87 -6.87
N THR A 439 -11.51 -0.21 -5.76
CA THR A 439 -11.24 -0.72 -4.42
C THR A 439 -12.49 -0.61 -3.55
N GLN A 440 -12.55 -1.41 -2.49
CA GLN A 440 -13.61 -1.33 -1.52
C GLN A 440 -13.02 -1.27 -0.12
N ALA A 441 -13.69 -0.55 0.76
CA ALA A 441 -13.26 -0.41 2.12
C ALA A 441 -14.44 -0.25 3.06
N PHE A 442 -14.24 -0.66 4.31
CA PHE A 442 -15.09 -0.22 5.42
C PHE A 442 -14.24 0.06 6.65
N GLN A 443 -14.74 0.90 7.53
CA GLN A 443 -14.14 1.22 8.81
C GLN A 443 -15.20 1.12 9.88
N ILE A 444 -14.85 0.48 10.96
CA ILE A 444 -15.72 0.35 12.12
C ILE A 444 -15.10 1.06 13.33
N TRP A 445 -15.94 1.77 14.05
CA TRP A 445 -15.68 2.23 15.40
C TRP A 445 -16.38 1.30 16.39
N THR A 446 -15.76 0.97 17.49
CA THR A 446 -16.30 0.04 18.46
C THR A 446 -16.47 0.68 19.83
N GLU A 447 -17.42 0.19 20.63
CA GLU A 447 -17.60 0.58 22.04
C GLU A 447 -16.46 0.07 22.92
N LEU A 448 -15.90 -1.09 22.56
CA LEU A 448 -14.85 -1.77 23.32
C LEU A 448 -13.47 -1.34 22.80
N ASP A 449 -12.51 -1.31 23.71
CA ASP A 449 -11.12 -1.13 23.35
C ASP A 449 -10.51 -2.39 22.69
N ASP A 450 -9.36 -2.20 22.07
CA ASP A 450 -8.66 -3.26 21.36
C ASP A 450 -8.33 -4.46 22.27
N GLN A 451 -7.94 -4.23 23.51
CA GLN A 451 -7.64 -5.29 24.47
C GLN A 451 -8.86 -6.17 24.75
N SER A 452 -10.03 -5.55 24.95
CA SER A 452 -11.30 -6.27 25.19
C SER A 452 -11.74 -7.09 23.97
N LEU A 453 -11.49 -6.59 22.75
CA LEU A 453 -11.87 -7.26 21.53
C LEU A 453 -10.96 -8.43 21.17
N ARG A 454 -9.66 -8.36 21.49
CA ARG A 454 -8.66 -9.37 21.13
C ARG A 454 -8.32 -10.36 22.25
N HIS A 455 -9.01 -10.34 23.35
CA HIS A 455 -8.69 -11.03 24.59
C HIS A 455 -8.38 -12.55 24.50
N ALA A 456 -8.56 -13.17 23.34
CA ALA A 456 -8.35 -14.60 23.11
C ALA A 456 -7.10 -14.95 22.27
N HIS A 457 -6.30 -13.96 21.82
CA HIS A 457 -5.12 -14.23 20.98
C HIS A 457 -3.82 -14.28 21.77
N ASP A 458 -2.85 -15.10 21.29
CA ASP A 458 -1.53 -15.30 21.91
C ASP A 458 -0.62 -14.06 21.88
N GLY A 459 -1.01 -12.99 21.19
CA GLY A 459 -0.29 -11.72 21.12
C GLY A 459 -0.49 -10.77 22.30
N LYS A 460 -0.86 -11.25 23.46
CA LYS A 460 -1.19 -10.46 24.67
C LYS A 460 -0.14 -9.41 25.04
N GLU A 461 1.14 -9.76 24.98
CA GLU A 461 2.23 -8.86 25.36
C GLU A 461 2.37 -7.64 24.44
N LEU A 462 2.12 -7.80 23.14
CA LEU A 462 2.22 -6.71 22.17
C LEU A 462 1.03 -5.75 22.28
N ILE A 463 -0.16 -6.28 22.58
CA ILE A 463 -1.37 -5.50 22.84
C ILE A 463 -1.25 -4.75 24.17
N GLU A 464 -0.71 -5.38 25.21
CA GLU A 464 -0.41 -4.74 26.50
C GLU A 464 0.61 -3.60 26.36
N GLN A 465 1.47 -3.62 25.33
CA GLN A 465 2.39 -2.54 24.99
C GLN A 465 1.73 -1.41 24.17
N GLY A 466 0.44 -1.52 23.84
CA GLY A 466 -0.28 -0.52 23.01
C GLY A 466 0.12 -0.51 21.53
N VAL A 467 0.69 -1.61 21.03
CA VAL A 467 1.07 -1.73 19.62
C VAL A 467 -0.14 -2.13 18.78
N MET A 468 -0.50 -1.30 17.82
CA MET A 468 -1.68 -1.45 16.95
C MET A 468 -1.26 -2.07 15.60
N PRO A 469 -1.47 -3.39 15.37
CA PRO A 469 -0.91 -4.08 14.20
C PRO A 469 -1.60 -3.73 12.88
N ILE A 470 -0.90 -4.09 11.79
CA ILE A 470 -1.44 -4.14 10.45
C ILE A 470 -1.47 -5.61 10.03
N TYR A 471 -2.64 -6.08 9.60
CA TYR A 471 -2.83 -7.46 9.14
C TYR A 471 -2.84 -7.51 7.62
N GLY A 472 -2.16 -8.51 7.05
CA GLY A 472 -2.20 -8.83 5.63
C GLY A 472 -2.53 -10.30 5.40
N GLY A 473 -3.06 -10.63 4.22
CA GLY A 473 -3.34 -12.01 3.85
C GLY A 473 -4.55 -12.63 4.55
N PHE A 474 -5.44 -11.83 5.10
CA PHE A 474 -6.65 -12.34 5.74
C PHE A 474 -7.74 -12.70 4.74
N ALA A 475 -8.97 -12.86 5.18
CA ALA A 475 -10.09 -13.30 4.36
C ALA A 475 -10.47 -12.28 3.28
N GLN A 476 -10.59 -12.74 2.05
CA GLN A 476 -11.07 -11.94 0.93
C GLN A 476 -12.59 -11.66 1.06
N PRO A 477 -13.11 -10.54 0.56
CA PRO A 477 -12.42 -9.54 -0.24
C PRO A 477 -11.75 -8.41 0.58
N HIS A 478 -11.83 -8.38 1.89
CA HIS A 478 -11.23 -7.36 2.77
C HIS A 478 -10.01 -7.94 3.50
N ASN A 479 -9.01 -8.33 2.73
CA ASN A 479 -7.86 -9.10 3.17
C ASN A 479 -6.76 -8.29 3.87
N THR A 480 -6.86 -6.96 3.86
CA THR A 480 -5.97 -6.05 4.58
C THR A 480 -6.72 -5.34 5.68
N VAL A 481 -6.21 -5.43 6.89
CA VAL A 481 -6.83 -4.83 8.08
C VAL A 481 -5.80 -4.00 8.83
N ALA A 482 -6.19 -2.82 9.28
CA ALA A 482 -5.34 -1.96 10.09
C ALA A 482 -6.10 -1.52 11.35
N ASP A 483 -5.47 -1.73 12.50
CA ASP A 483 -5.88 -1.06 13.73
C ASP A 483 -5.44 0.40 13.65
N MET A 484 -6.44 1.29 13.72
CA MET A 484 -6.28 2.74 13.58
C MET A 484 -6.71 3.48 14.85
N SER A 485 -6.81 2.79 15.99
CA SER A 485 -7.34 3.33 17.26
C SER A 485 -6.58 4.54 17.77
N HIS A 486 -5.30 4.69 17.39
CA HIS A 486 -4.49 5.89 17.71
C HIS A 486 -5.03 7.19 17.10
N LEU A 487 -5.97 7.12 16.12
CA LEU A 487 -6.57 8.31 15.52
C LEU A 487 -7.66 8.94 16.39
N ILE A 488 -8.23 8.21 17.35
CA ILE A 488 -9.36 8.67 18.17
C ILE A 488 -9.06 9.99 18.88
N GLU A 489 -7.85 10.19 19.34
CA GLU A 489 -7.46 11.43 20.03
C GLU A 489 -7.52 12.68 19.13
N HIS A 490 -7.33 12.50 17.82
CA HIS A 490 -7.37 13.58 16.83
C HIS A 490 -8.72 13.69 16.10
N GLU A 491 -9.65 12.76 16.34
CA GLU A 491 -11.01 12.85 15.84
C GLU A 491 -11.90 13.72 16.74
N ASN A 492 -12.98 14.24 16.19
CA ASN A 492 -13.89 15.15 16.89
C ASN A 492 -14.97 14.41 17.70
N TRP A 493 -14.58 13.48 18.57
CA TRP A 493 -15.47 12.81 19.49
C TRP A 493 -15.65 13.60 20.79
N PRO A 494 -16.86 13.59 21.41
CA PRO A 494 -17.03 14.10 22.78
C PRO A 494 -16.16 13.31 23.77
N VAL A 495 -15.42 14.02 24.62
CA VAL A 495 -14.52 13.40 25.60
C VAL A 495 -15.20 12.37 26.52
N ALA A 496 -16.49 12.60 26.86
CA ALA A 496 -17.25 11.69 27.71
C ALA A 496 -17.83 10.47 27.00
N ASN A 497 -17.80 10.45 25.67
CA ASN A 497 -18.37 9.38 24.85
C ASN A 497 -17.60 9.32 23.52
N GLN A 498 -16.50 8.61 23.51
CA GLN A 498 -15.67 8.35 22.34
C GLN A 498 -15.58 6.84 22.10
N PRO A 499 -15.34 6.40 20.85
CA PRO A 499 -15.15 4.99 20.56
C PRO A 499 -13.94 4.42 21.31
N GLY A 500 -13.97 3.12 21.57
CA GLY A 500 -12.87 2.40 22.22
C GLY A 500 -11.78 1.99 21.25
N SER A 501 -12.14 1.64 19.98
CA SER A 501 -11.17 1.32 18.95
C SER A 501 -11.70 1.59 17.53
N ILE A 502 -10.76 1.58 16.56
CA ILE A 502 -11.05 1.79 15.11
C ILE A 502 -10.32 0.73 14.32
N TYR A 503 -11.04 0.07 13.41
CA TYR A 503 -10.47 -0.88 12.45
C TYR A 503 -10.85 -0.51 11.03
N TYR A 504 -9.86 -0.48 10.15
CA TYR A 504 -10.02 -0.22 8.72
C TYR A 504 -9.75 -1.48 7.91
N PHE A 505 -10.65 -1.80 6.99
CA PHE A 505 -10.61 -2.99 6.15
C PHE A 505 -10.65 -2.58 4.69
N CYS A 506 -9.83 -3.17 3.83
CA CYS A 506 -9.84 -2.87 2.41
C CYS A 506 -9.41 -4.05 1.54
N GLY A 507 -9.72 -3.92 0.26
CA GLY A 507 -9.32 -4.87 -0.77
C GLY A 507 -9.70 -4.38 -2.17
N PRO A 508 -9.26 -5.06 -3.24
CA PRO A 508 -9.66 -4.77 -4.61
C PRO A 508 -11.17 -5.02 -4.83
N LEU A 509 -11.71 -4.34 -5.82
CA LEU A 509 -13.11 -4.46 -6.25
C LEU A 509 -13.17 -4.68 -7.76
N ALA A 510 -13.78 -5.77 -8.17
CA ALA A 510 -14.05 -6.02 -9.57
C ALA A 510 -15.04 -4.99 -10.13
N LEU A 511 -14.67 -4.37 -11.26
CA LEU A 511 -15.48 -3.43 -11.99
C LEU A 511 -15.98 -4.04 -13.30
N PRO A 512 -17.11 -3.56 -13.83
CA PRO A 512 -17.50 -3.85 -15.21
C PRO A 512 -16.36 -3.48 -16.16
N LYS A 513 -16.16 -4.28 -17.21
CA LYS A 513 -15.12 -4.05 -18.23
C LYS A 513 -15.20 -2.65 -18.84
N GLU A 514 -16.41 -2.15 -19.04
CA GLU A 514 -16.69 -0.80 -19.53
C GLU A 514 -17.29 0.02 -18.40
N THR A 515 -16.80 1.24 -18.24
CA THR A 515 -17.38 2.19 -17.31
C THR A 515 -18.77 2.58 -17.80
N PRO A 516 -19.85 2.37 -17.02
CA PRO A 516 -21.19 2.81 -17.40
C PRO A 516 -21.20 4.31 -17.73
N PRO A 517 -22.04 4.76 -18.70
CA PRO A 517 -22.04 6.16 -19.10
C PRO A 517 -22.47 7.08 -17.96
N PRO A 518 -22.15 8.40 -18.00
CA PRO A 518 -22.53 9.36 -16.96
C PRO A 518 -24.03 9.41 -16.65
N SER A 519 -24.86 9.05 -17.63
CA SER A 519 -26.33 8.96 -17.46
C SER A 519 -26.79 7.83 -16.55
N SER A 520 -25.91 6.89 -16.24
CA SER A 520 -26.20 5.75 -15.32
C SER A 520 -26.03 6.19 -13.85
N ILE A 521 -26.75 7.23 -13.45
CA ILE A 521 -26.63 7.90 -12.14
C ILE A 521 -26.88 7.00 -10.92
N LEU A 522 -27.51 5.85 -11.11
CA LEU A 522 -27.72 4.86 -10.05
C LEU A 522 -26.53 3.91 -9.83
N THR A 523 -25.52 3.96 -10.70
CA THR A 523 -24.34 3.08 -10.60
C THR A 523 -23.66 3.19 -9.23
N PRO A 524 -23.33 4.37 -8.70
CA PRO A 524 -22.71 4.49 -7.37
C PRO A 524 -23.60 3.91 -6.27
N LEU A 525 -24.90 4.21 -6.29
CA LEU A 525 -25.84 3.72 -5.28
C LEU A 525 -25.86 2.19 -5.20
N PHE A 526 -25.90 1.50 -6.35
CA PHE A 526 -25.89 0.03 -6.37
C PHE A 526 -24.54 -0.53 -5.93
N GLN A 527 -23.43 0.11 -6.28
CA GLN A 527 -22.11 -0.35 -5.88
C GLN A 527 -21.85 -0.13 -4.39
N ASP A 528 -22.28 1.00 -3.85
CA ASP A 528 -22.18 1.28 -2.42
C ASP A 528 -23.07 0.33 -1.60
N ALA A 529 -24.32 0.11 -2.02
CA ALA A 529 -25.19 -0.87 -1.38
C ALA A 529 -24.59 -2.29 -1.42
N ALA A 530 -23.99 -2.67 -2.54
CA ALA A 530 -23.31 -3.97 -2.65
C ALA A 530 -22.04 -4.03 -1.78
N ALA A 531 -21.30 -2.93 -1.62
CA ALA A 531 -20.15 -2.86 -0.71
C ALA A 531 -20.59 -3.04 0.76
N ASN A 532 -21.66 -2.38 1.18
CA ASN A 532 -22.25 -2.56 2.51
C ASN A 532 -22.61 -4.03 2.77
N VAL A 533 -23.34 -4.67 1.86
CA VAL A 533 -23.74 -6.08 2.00
C VAL A 533 -22.50 -6.98 2.11
N ARG A 534 -21.53 -6.83 1.19
CA ARG A 534 -20.27 -7.62 1.23
C ARG A 534 -19.50 -7.44 2.54
N ALA A 535 -19.40 -6.21 3.03
CA ALA A 535 -18.71 -5.93 4.29
C ALA A 535 -19.44 -6.57 5.48
N CYS A 536 -20.77 -6.47 5.52
CA CYS A 536 -21.58 -7.09 6.57
C CYS A 536 -21.48 -8.62 6.57
N GLU A 537 -21.56 -9.26 5.40
CA GLU A 537 -21.39 -10.70 5.25
C GLU A 537 -19.97 -11.14 5.64
N TRP A 538 -18.97 -10.37 5.22
CA TRP A 538 -17.58 -10.64 5.58
C TRP A 538 -17.36 -10.55 7.09
N MET A 539 -17.90 -9.54 7.76
CA MET A 539 -17.80 -9.40 9.22
C MET A 539 -18.43 -10.60 9.95
N ARG A 540 -19.61 -11.02 9.54
CA ARG A 540 -20.29 -12.19 10.12
C ARG A 540 -19.47 -13.48 10.00
N SER A 541 -18.75 -13.63 8.90
CA SER A 541 -18.00 -14.85 8.61
C SER A 541 -16.59 -14.84 9.19
N ASN A 542 -15.96 -13.66 9.33
CA ASN A 542 -14.52 -13.59 9.54
C ASN A 542 -14.10 -12.77 10.75
N LEU A 543 -14.88 -11.78 11.21
CA LEU A 543 -14.45 -10.85 12.26
C LEU A 543 -14.07 -11.57 13.58
N GLN A 544 -14.74 -12.68 13.87
CA GLN A 544 -14.48 -13.53 15.03
C GLN A 544 -13.03 -14.04 15.15
N PHE A 545 -12.35 -14.18 14.02
CA PHE A 545 -10.96 -14.65 13.99
C PHE A 545 -9.94 -13.55 14.28
N LEU A 546 -10.31 -12.28 14.09
CA LEU A 546 -9.49 -11.13 14.44
C LEU A 546 -9.88 -10.54 15.79
N LEU A 547 -11.17 -10.46 16.07
CA LEU A 547 -11.76 -9.76 17.20
C LEU A 547 -12.77 -10.68 17.92
N PRO A 548 -12.32 -11.73 18.60
CA PRO A 548 -13.22 -12.69 19.25
C PRO A 548 -14.15 -12.07 20.29
N GLY A 549 -13.75 -10.95 20.92
CA GLY A 549 -14.62 -10.17 21.82
C GLY A 549 -15.83 -9.51 21.14
N SER A 550 -15.89 -9.52 19.82
CA SER A 550 -17.05 -9.04 19.05
C SER A 550 -18.21 -10.03 19.00
N MET A 551 -18.05 -11.22 19.55
CA MET A 551 -19.03 -12.30 19.49
C MET A 551 -19.93 -12.35 20.73
N PHE A 552 -21.13 -12.88 20.58
CA PHE A 552 -21.96 -13.20 21.74
C PHE A 552 -21.32 -14.29 22.58
N THR A 553 -21.21 -14.08 23.89
CA THR A 553 -20.68 -15.07 24.82
C THR A 553 -21.63 -16.27 24.93
N GLY A 554 -21.04 -17.48 24.91
CA GLY A 554 -21.77 -18.73 25.08
C GLY A 554 -22.26 -19.44 23.84
N TYR A 555 -21.97 -18.89 22.64
CA TYR A 555 -22.24 -19.56 21.36
C TYR A 555 -20.97 -20.18 20.79
N PRO A 556 -21.03 -21.37 20.16
CA PRO A 556 -19.89 -21.96 19.46
C PRO A 556 -19.44 -21.06 18.31
N GLN A 557 -18.14 -20.88 18.14
CA GLN A 557 -17.55 -20.09 17.04
C GLN A 557 -17.93 -20.58 15.63
N SER A 558 -18.52 -21.76 15.51
CA SER A 558 -18.96 -22.36 14.25
C SER A 558 -20.33 -21.85 13.73
N PHE A 559 -21.00 -20.96 14.47
CA PHE A 559 -22.28 -20.42 14.04
C PHE A 559 -22.07 -19.06 13.32
N PRO A 560 -22.47 -18.93 12.04
CA PRO A 560 -22.24 -17.72 11.25
C PRO A 560 -22.99 -16.46 11.74
N ASP A 561 -23.91 -16.58 12.68
CA ASP A 561 -24.72 -15.45 13.19
C ASP A 561 -24.42 -15.09 14.66
N THR A 562 -23.19 -15.31 15.11
CA THR A 562 -22.79 -15.01 16.49
C THR A 562 -22.20 -13.60 16.67
N LEU A 563 -22.07 -12.81 15.58
CA LEU A 563 -21.58 -11.43 15.65
C LEU A 563 -22.52 -10.53 16.44
N ASN A 564 -22.02 -9.93 17.51
CA ASN A 564 -22.74 -8.97 18.31
C ASN A 564 -22.58 -7.55 17.75
N PHE A 565 -23.48 -7.10 16.91
CA PHE A 565 -23.44 -5.74 16.33
C PHE A 565 -23.52 -4.62 17.39
N ASN A 566 -23.86 -4.91 18.65
CA ASN A 566 -23.82 -3.90 19.72
C ASN A 566 -22.40 -3.52 20.15
N VAL A 567 -21.36 -4.22 19.66
CA VAL A 567 -19.96 -3.79 19.84
C VAL A 567 -19.63 -2.58 18.99
N LEU A 568 -20.42 -2.31 17.94
CA LEU A 568 -20.23 -1.14 17.08
C LEU A 568 -20.67 0.14 17.81
N TYR A 569 -19.84 1.16 17.71
CA TYR A 569 -20.13 2.48 18.25
C TYR A 569 -21.16 3.22 17.40
N ASP A 570 -22.09 3.94 18.03
CA ASP A 570 -23.05 4.79 17.32
C ASP A 570 -22.42 6.12 16.94
N THR A 571 -22.02 6.26 15.67
CA THR A 571 -21.34 7.46 15.16
C THR A 571 -22.23 8.70 15.01
N GLU A 572 -23.54 8.54 15.06
CA GLU A 572 -24.56 9.62 14.96
C GLU A 572 -25.04 10.13 16.32
N GLN A 573 -24.17 10.39 17.23
CA GLN A 573 -24.41 10.74 18.62
C GLN A 573 -25.67 11.58 18.90
N GLY A 574 -26.51 11.13 19.84
CA GLY A 574 -27.60 11.90 20.43
C GLY A 574 -29.00 11.43 20.06
N MET A 575 -29.16 10.41 19.23
CA MET A 575 -30.44 9.72 19.11
C MET A 575 -30.47 8.54 20.09
N GLU A 576 -31.60 8.39 20.82
CA GLU A 576 -31.86 7.14 21.54
C GLU A 576 -31.62 5.95 20.59
N ARG A 577 -30.97 4.88 21.08
CA ARG A 577 -30.70 3.63 20.33
C ARG A 577 -32.02 3.00 19.87
N VAL A 578 -32.59 3.50 18.79
CA VAL A 578 -33.88 3.04 18.23
C VAL A 578 -33.63 2.03 17.08
N ALA A 579 -32.39 1.97 16.53
CA ALA A 579 -32.10 1.06 15.44
C ALA A 579 -31.87 -0.37 15.97
N PRO A 580 -32.33 -1.41 15.23
CA PRO A 580 -31.87 -2.78 15.49
C PRO A 580 -30.34 -2.80 15.46
N ALA A 581 -29.71 -3.68 16.24
CA ALA A 581 -28.26 -3.74 16.34
C ALA A 581 -27.54 -3.84 14.97
N SER A 582 -28.15 -4.50 14.00
CA SER A 582 -27.67 -4.54 12.59
C SER A 582 -27.64 -3.16 11.91
N GLY A 583 -28.49 -2.24 12.30
CA GLY A 583 -28.50 -0.86 11.77
C GLY A 583 -27.35 0.00 12.26
N LEU A 584 -26.58 -0.44 13.27
CA LEU A 584 -25.36 0.24 13.66
C LEU A 584 -24.26 0.14 12.60
N PHE A 585 -24.26 -0.92 11.79
CA PHE A 585 -23.33 -1.04 10.68
C PHE A 585 -23.60 -0.02 9.58
N ASP A 586 -24.83 0.35 9.33
CA ASP A 586 -25.19 1.39 8.36
C ASP A 586 -24.64 2.78 8.74
N LYS A 587 -24.34 2.99 10.02
CA LYS A 587 -23.72 4.21 10.55
C LYS A 587 -22.19 4.18 10.56
N GLN A 588 -21.57 3.09 10.16
CA GLN A 588 -20.12 3.00 10.00
C GLN A 588 -19.70 3.57 8.63
N TYR A 589 -18.39 3.68 8.39
CA TYR A 589 -17.91 4.04 7.06
C TYR A 589 -17.78 2.79 6.19
N TRP A 590 -18.32 2.85 5.00
CA TRP A 590 -18.16 1.84 3.95
C TRP A 590 -18.25 2.49 2.58
N ARG A 591 -17.45 2.01 1.61
CA ARG A 591 -17.38 2.62 0.28
C ARG A 591 -16.92 1.65 -0.79
N ALA A 592 -17.44 1.84 -2.00
CA ALA A 592 -16.92 1.32 -3.25
C ALA A 592 -16.24 2.47 -4.03
N ASN A 593 -14.91 2.45 -4.15
CA ASN A 593 -14.16 3.43 -4.93
C ASN A 593 -14.19 3.01 -6.40
N ILE A 594 -15.18 3.47 -7.14
CA ILE A 594 -15.47 3.05 -8.52
C ILE A 594 -15.31 4.18 -9.53
N ASP A 595 -15.37 5.42 -9.08
CA ASP A 595 -15.19 6.58 -9.96
C ASP A 595 -13.85 6.50 -10.71
N PRO A 596 -13.80 6.88 -11.98
CA PRO A 596 -12.53 6.88 -12.73
C PRO A 596 -11.39 7.58 -12.00
N SER A 597 -11.69 8.65 -11.25
CA SER A 597 -10.72 9.43 -10.45
C SER A 597 -10.19 8.70 -9.22
N GLU A 598 -10.87 7.65 -8.74
CA GLU A 598 -10.54 6.92 -7.51
C GLU A 598 -9.90 5.57 -7.76
N ARG A 599 -9.83 5.13 -9.02
CA ARG A 599 -9.31 3.81 -9.38
C ARG A 599 -7.83 3.68 -9.09
N TYR A 600 -7.45 2.52 -8.57
CA TYR A 600 -6.06 2.16 -8.32
C TYR A 600 -5.40 1.65 -9.62
N VAL A 601 -4.21 2.16 -9.92
CA VAL A 601 -3.45 1.80 -11.12
C VAL A 601 -2.66 0.50 -10.89
N LEU A 602 -2.78 -0.44 -11.82
CA LEU A 602 -2.05 -1.71 -11.77
C LEU A 602 -0.72 -1.66 -12.54
N SER A 603 0.13 -2.63 -12.22
CA SER A 603 1.38 -2.91 -12.93
C SER A 603 1.39 -4.36 -13.39
N CYS A 604 0.53 -4.65 -14.35
CA CYS A 604 0.38 -5.99 -14.94
C CYS A 604 1.53 -6.31 -15.89
N LYS A 605 1.80 -7.61 -16.08
CA LYS A 605 2.77 -8.03 -17.10
C LYS A 605 2.43 -7.44 -18.46
N LEU A 606 3.45 -7.08 -19.23
CA LEU A 606 3.35 -6.47 -20.58
C LEU A 606 2.77 -5.05 -20.59
N THR A 607 2.29 -4.48 -19.48
CA THR A 607 1.64 -3.16 -19.49
C THR A 607 2.57 -2.03 -19.04
N THR A 608 3.58 -2.30 -18.24
CA THR A 608 4.51 -1.28 -17.72
C THR A 608 5.27 -0.56 -18.84
N GLN A 609 5.46 -1.22 -20.00
CA GLN A 609 6.05 -0.62 -21.20
C GLN A 609 5.26 0.57 -21.76
N TYR A 610 3.98 0.68 -21.47
CA TYR A 610 3.14 1.80 -21.91
C TYR A 610 3.27 3.03 -21.03
N ARG A 611 3.88 2.91 -19.85
CA ARG A 611 4.11 4.06 -18.96
C ARG A 611 5.08 5.04 -19.61
N LEU A 612 4.63 6.29 -19.76
CA LEU A 612 5.45 7.40 -20.24
C LEU A 612 6.05 8.16 -19.05
N HIS A 613 7.26 8.69 -19.22
CA HIS A 613 7.79 9.64 -18.24
C HIS A 613 6.98 10.94 -18.24
N SER A 614 7.04 11.68 -17.14
CA SER A 614 6.25 12.90 -16.92
C SER A 614 6.32 13.92 -18.07
N GLY A 615 7.49 14.05 -18.71
CA GLY A 615 7.71 14.97 -19.84
C GLY A 615 7.46 14.37 -21.24
N GLU A 616 7.13 13.07 -21.35
CA GLU A 616 7.00 12.37 -22.64
C GLU A 616 5.57 12.39 -23.20
N THR A 617 4.83 13.45 -22.93
CA THR A 617 3.43 13.58 -23.39
C THR A 617 3.30 13.74 -24.92
N GLY A 618 4.37 14.18 -25.56
CA GLY A 618 4.39 14.55 -26.96
C GLY A 618 3.83 15.95 -27.24
N TYR A 619 3.49 16.73 -26.21
CA TYR A 619 3.12 18.14 -26.27
C TYR A 619 4.19 18.99 -25.59
N ASP A 620 4.52 20.15 -26.20
CA ASP A 620 5.59 21.03 -25.72
C ASP A 620 5.25 21.69 -24.37
N ASN A 621 3.96 21.83 -24.05
CA ASN A 621 3.46 22.51 -22.85
C ASN A 621 2.54 21.67 -21.95
N LEU A 622 2.60 20.35 -22.06
CA LEU A 622 1.87 19.44 -21.17
C LEU A 622 2.84 18.48 -20.49
N VAL A 623 2.77 18.35 -19.20
CA VAL A 623 3.48 17.35 -18.42
C VAL A 623 2.50 16.57 -17.51
N PHE A 624 2.86 15.36 -17.15
CA PHE A 624 2.07 14.50 -16.28
C PHE A 624 2.65 14.44 -14.88
N ALA A 625 1.79 14.26 -13.89
CA ALA A 625 2.18 13.94 -12.51
C ALA A 625 1.20 12.92 -11.91
N GLY A 626 1.70 11.76 -11.53
CA GLY A 626 0.90 10.67 -10.93
C GLY A 626 1.67 9.36 -10.89
N ASP A 627 1.29 8.46 -10.02
CA ASP A 627 1.91 7.13 -9.85
C ASP A 627 1.69 6.17 -11.05
N TRP A 628 0.91 6.58 -12.01
CA TRP A 628 0.67 5.90 -13.28
C TRP A 628 1.70 6.23 -14.37
N THR A 629 2.58 7.22 -14.16
CA THR A 629 3.69 7.52 -15.08
C THR A 629 4.84 6.52 -14.86
N ARG A 630 5.80 6.51 -15.78
CA ARG A 630 7.03 5.75 -15.62
C ARG A 630 7.92 6.42 -14.60
N THR A 631 8.26 5.70 -13.54
CA THR A 631 9.13 6.16 -12.45
C THR A 631 10.11 5.06 -12.06
N GLY A 632 10.98 5.32 -11.09
CA GLY A 632 11.86 4.29 -10.54
C GLY A 632 11.16 3.15 -9.81
N LEU A 633 9.81 3.19 -9.66
CA LEU A 633 9.02 2.14 -8.99
C LEU A 633 8.02 1.46 -9.91
N ASN A 634 7.31 2.21 -10.75
CA ASN A 634 6.29 1.73 -11.70
C ASN A 634 5.08 1.05 -11.06
N TYR A 635 4.70 1.36 -9.83
CA TYR A 635 3.46 0.86 -9.19
C TYR A 635 2.77 1.95 -8.38
N GLY A 636 1.47 1.74 -8.11
CA GLY A 636 0.63 2.71 -7.41
C GLY A 636 1.06 2.90 -5.96
N CYS A 637 1.71 4.02 -5.66
CA CYS A 637 2.08 4.42 -4.30
C CYS A 637 2.46 5.90 -4.21
N VAL A 638 2.46 6.44 -2.99
CA VAL A 638 2.80 7.85 -2.73
C VAL A 638 4.23 8.18 -3.19
N GLU A 639 5.18 7.28 -2.98
CA GLU A 639 6.57 7.50 -3.44
C GLU A 639 6.65 7.68 -4.96
N ALA A 640 5.97 6.83 -5.73
CA ALA A 640 5.92 6.95 -7.18
C ALA A 640 5.22 8.25 -7.63
N ALA A 641 4.15 8.66 -6.94
CA ALA A 641 3.47 9.93 -7.22
C ALA A 641 4.39 11.14 -6.98
N VAL A 642 5.15 11.13 -5.89
CA VAL A 642 6.13 12.19 -5.58
C VAL A 642 7.27 12.18 -6.59
N MET A 643 7.81 11.01 -6.95
CA MET A 643 8.85 10.90 -7.98
C MET A 643 8.36 11.48 -9.32
N SER A 644 7.14 11.14 -9.73
CA SER A 644 6.51 11.69 -10.93
C SER A 644 6.36 13.22 -10.88
N GLY A 645 5.91 13.77 -9.75
CA GLY A 645 5.85 15.23 -9.55
C GLY A 645 7.22 15.91 -9.65
N MET A 646 8.26 15.26 -9.13
CA MET A 646 9.65 15.73 -9.25
C MET A 646 10.16 15.66 -10.70
N GLU A 647 9.81 14.59 -11.44
CA GLU A 647 10.11 14.48 -12.88
C GLU A 647 9.38 15.55 -13.69
N ALA A 648 8.11 15.82 -13.39
CA ALA A 648 7.35 16.90 -14.03
C ALA A 648 8.02 18.28 -13.78
N SER A 649 8.41 18.57 -12.54
CA SER A 649 9.16 19.76 -12.20
C SER A 649 10.47 19.86 -12.98
N ARG A 650 11.23 18.75 -13.05
CA ARG A 650 12.48 18.68 -13.82
C ARG A 650 12.25 18.92 -15.32
N ALA A 651 11.18 18.38 -15.89
CA ALA A 651 10.82 18.64 -17.28
C ALA A 651 10.50 20.11 -17.56
N ILE A 652 9.90 20.81 -16.59
CA ILE A 652 9.53 22.23 -16.73
C ILE A 652 10.73 23.16 -16.52
N CYS A 653 11.46 22.98 -15.42
CA CYS A 653 12.47 23.97 -14.98
C CYS A 653 13.88 23.38 -14.77
N GLY A 654 14.10 22.11 -15.11
CA GLY A 654 15.39 21.44 -14.97
C GLY A 654 15.78 21.07 -13.53
N ALA A 655 14.86 21.13 -12.57
CA ALA A 655 15.06 20.79 -11.15
C ALA A 655 13.88 19.96 -10.60
N PRO A 656 14.11 19.04 -9.67
CA PRO A 656 15.39 18.72 -9.02
C PRO A 656 16.35 17.94 -9.96
N LYS A 657 17.64 17.97 -9.66
CA LYS A 657 18.65 17.22 -10.42
C LYS A 657 18.69 15.74 -10.03
N ILE A 658 18.33 15.46 -8.78
CA ILE A 658 18.36 14.12 -8.20
C ILE A 658 16.95 13.74 -7.74
N ILE A 659 16.49 12.57 -8.14
CA ILE A 659 15.30 11.89 -7.64
C ILE A 659 15.80 10.54 -7.11
N PHE A 660 15.66 10.31 -5.80
CA PHE A 660 16.26 9.13 -5.17
C PHE A 660 15.62 7.84 -5.67
N GLY A 661 16.45 6.93 -6.15
CA GLY A 661 16.01 5.63 -6.65
C GLY A 661 15.35 5.63 -8.03
N GLU A 662 15.44 6.73 -8.80
CA GLU A 662 14.85 6.81 -10.14
C GLU A 662 15.45 5.80 -11.13
N ASN A 663 16.73 5.48 -11.00
CA ASN A 663 17.44 4.55 -11.89
C ASN A 663 17.79 3.21 -11.21
N TYR A 664 17.26 2.96 -10.01
CA TYR A 664 17.61 1.74 -9.27
C TYR A 664 17.25 0.46 -10.07
N PRO A 665 18.10 -0.54 -10.22
CA PRO A 665 19.38 -0.79 -9.54
C PRO A 665 20.61 -0.15 -10.21
N LEU A 666 20.42 0.52 -11.33
CA LEU A 666 21.51 1.12 -12.09
C LEU A 666 22.10 2.31 -11.30
N PRO A 667 23.40 2.56 -11.37
CA PRO A 667 24.06 3.64 -10.67
C PRO A 667 23.65 5.03 -11.13
#